data_915b1be30654c484a17179fa45c69ec0
#
_entry.id   915b1be30654c484a17179fa45c69ec0
#
_cell.length_a   1.000
_cell.length_b   1.000
_cell.length_c   1.000
_cell.angle_alpha   90.00
_cell.angle_beta   90.00
_cell.angle_gamma   90.00
#
_symmetry.space_group_name_H-M   'P 1'
#
loop_
_entity.id
_entity.type
_entity.pdbx_description
1 polymer ?
#
loop_
_entity_poly.entity_id
_entity_poly.type
_entity_poly.pdbx_seq_one_letter_code
_entity_poly.pdbx_strand_id
1 'polypeptide(L)'
;MSKNKQGPSSKPLKLDVIHTTFKQAFELKKNPFPWIKALSAGIAAASPVFIGLLFGNLAYGLLAGIGGFTYLYVFNQPYHQRAKKIFFVMVGLALSVVLGTLVAPYQLGTAIMMGIIGASVFFIFGALKITGPSAVFFVLSFALATGMPIDQTLAPLRGNLVLLGGALSWIICMLGWFFNPHGPEKLAVEKVYRELGAFFDSLGTGRFNAARQRTVLAMKQAEDTLLAGFSNRRSSDMLKRLFLLNDHANVIFLEALELSLHKKVVLPPELGQSVRALADSLASKTKNESKILQPDQMQLEVEKLFVEIYNADAIMNEPVSKIHQEASISKPSLKTIFLGAFDKNSIVFLSSIRYGAILTIAAIIAYSADFNRSYWIPLSCAAVMSGATIVATFHRAVQRTFGTIIGLLLASSILASVHNEFIIVLIILCLTIITELFIVRNYGLAAMFFTPSALIMAEYSTQSYDFSFFATVRITDIVVGSMIGLLGSLLIGSRSASSLLNHLMAKTIRSQGQFLLVAFSGHDNELAIDESSERNKMQTNMVNLLTVYNAALGEIFKNKARLESLWPVIFSIEQLGYYLNASLKFSDRSVLSERELAQLLYVFETMAIAADKGRPLTNKEVPEIEGYSKIRHEILDLQKALRFSGEATG
;
A
#
# COMPACT_ATOMS: atom_id res chain seq x y z
N MET A 1 30.87 49.39 -28.70
CA MET A 1 30.79 48.64 -27.44
C MET A 1 29.72 47.61 -27.53
N SER A 2 30.12 46.39 -27.80
CA SER A 2 29.29 45.22 -28.08
C SER A 2 28.68 44.67 -26.80
N LYS A 3 27.34 44.56 -26.73
CA LYS A 3 26.63 43.78 -25.69
C LYS A 3 26.36 42.38 -26.24
N ASN A 4 27.19 41.43 -25.75
CA ASN A 4 26.96 40.00 -25.89
C ASN A 4 25.65 39.61 -25.17
N LYS A 5 24.59 39.31 -25.87
CA LYS A 5 23.43 38.57 -25.40
C LYS A 5 23.72 37.08 -25.58
N GLN A 6 24.22 36.44 -24.50
CA GLN A 6 24.13 34.98 -24.43
C GLN A 6 22.66 34.58 -24.16
N GLY A 7 22.04 34.03 -25.16
CA GLY A 7 20.71 33.36 -25.02
C GLY A 7 20.85 32.08 -24.22
N PRO A 8 19.80 31.64 -23.50
CA PRO A 8 19.83 30.43 -22.72
C PRO A 8 20.03 29.21 -23.62
N SER A 9 21.16 28.51 -23.45
CA SER A 9 21.48 27.24 -24.08
C SER A 9 20.46 26.19 -23.68
N SER A 10 19.53 25.90 -24.57
CA SER A 10 18.55 24.83 -24.41
C SER A 10 19.09 23.53 -25.00
N LYS A 11 19.84 22.71 -24.22
CA LYS A 11 19.98 21.26 -24.35
C LYS A 11 21.16 20.72 -23.53
N PRO A 12 20.96 20.41 -22.23
CA PRO A 12 21.42 19.11 -21.69
C PRO A 12 20.42 18.40 -20.77
N LEU A 13 19.18 18.92 -20.63
CA LEU A 13 18.22 18.43 -19.63
C LEU A 13 17.79 16.97 -19.77
N LYS A 14 17.86 16.36 -20.96
CA LYS A 14 17.36 14.98 -21.17
C LYS A 14 18.36 13.90 -20.72
N LEU A 15 19.66 14.07 -20.95
CA LEU A 15 20.67 13.08 -20.58
C LEU A 15 20.90 13.05 -19.07
N ASP A 16 20.93 14.19 -18.42
CA ASP A 16 21.14 14.30 -16.97
C ASP A 16 19.97 13.69 -16.18
N VAL A 17 18.73 13.83 -16.67
CA VAL A 17 17.55 13.22 -16.06
C VAL A 17 17.61 11.69 -16.18
N ILE A 18 17.99 11.15 -17.32
CA ILE A 18 18.12 9.71 -17.53
C ILE A 18 19.23 9.14 -16.63
N HIS A 19 20.40 9.79 -16.61
CA HIS A 19 21.53 9.37 -15.77
C HIS A 19 21.17 9.39 -14.28
N THR A 20 20.50 10.44 -13.82
CA THR A 20 20.04 10.56 -12.43
C THR A 20 19.02 9.49 -12.09
N THR A 21 18.07 9.24 -12.98
CA THR A 21 17.03 8.20 -12.80
C THR A 21 17.66 6.80 -12.78
N PHE A 22 18.68 6.56 -13.64
CA PHE A 22 19.42 5.30 -13.65
C PHE A 22 20.18 5.08 -12.33
N LYS A 23 20.87 6.11 -11.82
CA LYS A 23 21.56 6.07 -10.52
C LYS A 23 20.59 5.78 -9.37
N GLN A 24 19.41 6.39 -9.39
CA GLN A 24 18.35 6.16 -8.39
C GLN A 24 17.82 4.71 -8.39
N ALA A 25 17.86 4.01 -9.55
CA ALA A 25 17.44 2.61 -9.60
C ALA A 25 18.32 1.69 -8.73
N PHE A 26 19.59 2.06 -8.49
CA PHE A 26 20.51 1.28 -7.66
C PHE A 26 20.64 1.78 -6.22
N GLU A 27 19.86 2.79 -5.84
CA GLU A 27 19.87 3.31 -4.48
C GLU A 27 19.25 2.29 -3.50
N LEU A 28 19.93 2.11 -2.36
CA LEU A 28 19.50 1.18 -1.32
C LEU A 28 18.62 1.90 -0.29
N LYS A 29 17.39 1.45 -0.14
CA LYS A 29 16.51 1.93 0.92
C LYS A 29 17.04 1.49 2.29
N LYS A 30 17.01 2.38 3.28
CA LYS A 30 17.46 2.11 4.66
C LYS A 30 16.40 1.38 5.51
N ASN A 31 15.66 0.44 4.92
CA ASN A 31 14.66 -0.34 5.64
C ASN A 31 15.32 -1.46 6.48
N PRO A 32 14.81 -1.76 7.68
CA PRO A 32 15.28 -2.89 8.46
C PRO A 32 14.99 -4.21 7.75
N PHE A 33 15.84 -5.20 7.95
CA PHE A 33 15.66 -6.54 7.39
C PHE A 33 14.51 -7.28 8.09
N PRO A 34 13.55 -7.85 7.35
CA PRO A 34 12.43 -8.59 7.90
C PRO A 34 12.79 -10.06 8.15
N TRP A 35 13.70 -10.35 9.10
CA TRP A 35 14.26 -11.67 9.36
C TRP A 35 13.21 -12.78 9.55
N ILE A 36 12.20 -12.54 10.39
CA ILE A 36 11.16 -13.54 10.68
C ILE A 36 10.36 -13.85 9.40
N LYS A 37 10.00 -12.81 8.63
CA LYS A 37 9.29 -13.00 7.35
C LYS A 37 10.15 -13.74 6.35
N ALA A 38 11.43 -13.40 6.23
CA ALA A 38 12.35 -14.01 5.30
C ALA A 38 12.57 -15.50 5.61
N LEU A 39 12.82 -15.84 6.86
CA LEU A 39 12.96 -17.22 7.30
C LEU A 39 11.68 -18.04 7.02
N SER A 40 10.54 -17.52 7.39
CA SER A 40 9.26 -18.20 7.16
C SER A 40 8.94 -18.35 5.67
N ALA A 41 9.30 -17.36 4.82
CA ALA A 41 9.16 -17.46 3.37
C ALA A 41 10.05 -18.55 2.76
N GLY A 42 11.30 -18.65 3.24
CA GLY A 42 12.21 -19.71 2.83
C GLY A 42 11.66 -21.09 3.19
N ILE A 43 11.19 -21.26 4.43
CA ILE A 43 10.57 -22.53 4.88
C ILE A 43 9.33 -22.83 4.03
N ALA A 44 8.47 -21.85 3.74
CA ALA A 44 7.26 -22.02 2.94
C ALA A 44 7.56 -22.44 1.50
N ALA A 45 8.66 -21.95 0.90
CA ALA A 45 9.08 -22.32 -0.45
C ALA A 45 9.77 -23.68 -0.51
N ALA A 46 10.62 -24.00 0.48
CA ALA A 46 11.42 -25.20 0.49
C ALA A 46 10.67 -26.43 1.03
N SER A 47 9.72 -26.28 1.96
CA SER A 47 9.03 -27.42 2.58
C SER A 47 8.23 -28.28 1.61
N PRO A 48 7.48 -27.76 0.61
CA PRO A 48 6.83 -28.62 -0.37
C PRO A 48 7.82 -29.41 -1.23
N VAL A 49 8.94 -28.78 -1.58
CA VAL A 49 10.00 -29.41 -2.37
C VAL A 49 10.66 -30.54 -1.57
N PHE A 50 10.96 -30.29 -0.30
CA PHE A 50 11.50 -31.30 0.62
C PHE A 50 10.55 -32.48 0.82
N ILE A 51 9.26 -32.21 1.00
CA ILE A 51 8.23 -33.25 1.13
C ILE A 51 8.17 -34.10 -0.16
N GLY A 52 8.15 -33.44 -1.34
CA GLY A 52 8.17 -34.15 -2.62
C GLY A 52 9.39 -35.05 -2.78
N LEU A 53 10.57 -34.59 -2.33
CA LEU A 53 11.80 -35.37 -2.32
C LEU A 53 11.68 -36.60 -1.40
N LEU A 54 11.13 -36.45 -0.19
CA LEU A 54 10.93 -37.59 0.72
C LEU A 54 9.99 -38.67 0.16
N PHE A 55 9.02 -38.26 -0.68
CA PHE A 55 8.14 -39.19 -1.39
C PHE A 55 8.73 -39.70 -2.72
N GLY A 56 10.00 -39.41 -3.00
CA GLY A 56 10.70 -39.87 -4.19
C GLY A 56 10.27 -39.17 -5.49
N ASN A 57 9.61 -38.03 -5.41
CA ASN A 57 9.16 -37.30 -6.59
C ASN A 57 9.46 -35.80 -6.45
N LEU A 58 10.70 -35.43 -6.75
CA LEU A 58 11.15 -34.04 -6.68
C LEU A 58 10.37 -33.13 -7.64
N ALA A 59 9.97 -33.63 -8.83
CA ALA A 59 9.22 -32.83 -9.80
C ALA A 59 7.85 -32.36 -9.23
N TYR A 60 7.15 -33.24 -8.52
CA TYR A 60 5.93 -32.88 -7.82
C TYR A 60 6.18 -31.92 -6.66
N GLY A 61 7.31 -32.08 -5.96
CA GLY A 61 7.75 -31.15 -4.92
C GLY A 61 8.01 -29.75 -5.46
N LEU A 62 8.72 -29.63 -6.59
CA LEU A 62 8.99 -28.35 -7.25
C LEU A 62 7.70 -27.68 -7.73
N LEU A 63 6.76 -28.45 -8.28
CA LEU A 63 5.44 -27.94 -8.67
C LEU A 63 4.63 -27.45 -7.47
N ALA A 64 4.61 -28.23 -6.38
CA ALA A 64 3.99 -27.80 -5.12
C ALA A 64 4.68 -26.56 -4.53
N GLY A 65 6.00 -26.39 -4.76
CA GLY A 65 6.77 -25.21 -4.39
C GLY A 65 6.26 -23.90 -5.01
N ILE A 66 5.59 -23.95 -6.18
CA ILE A 66 4.88 -22.78 -6.75
C ILE A 66 3.81 -22.28 -5.76
N GLY A 67 3.13 -23.18 -5.03
CA GLY A 67 2.23 -22.84 -3.95
C GLY A 67 2.90 -22.07 -2.81
N GLY A 68 4.23 -22.24 -2.61
CA GLY A 68 5.04 -21.48 -1.67
C GLY A 68 5.02 -19.98 -1.91
N PHE A 69 4.81 -19.52 -3.15
CA PHE A 69 4.66 -18.09 -3.48
C PHE A 69 3.46 -17.43 -2.78
N THR A 70 2.51 -18.22 -2.28
CA THR A 70 1.43 -17.74 -1.44
C THR A 70 1.96 -16.96 -0.23
N TYR A 71 3.08 -17.37 0.37
CA TYR A 71 3.68 -16.70 1.52
C TYR A 71 4.17 -15.28 1.22
N LEU A 72 4.52 -14.97 -0.03
CA LEU A 72 4.99 -13.64 -0.45
C LEU A 72 3.89 -12.55 -0.29
N TYR A 73 2.64 -12.96 -0.16
CA TYR A 73 1.50 -12.08 0.12
C TYR A 73 1.27 -11.84 1.62
N VAL A 74 2.12 -12.38 2.50
CA VAL A 74 2.04 -12.17 3.95
C VAL A 74 2.63 -10.81 4.28
N PHE A 75 1.79 -9.95 4.89
CA PHE A 75 2.15 -8.63 5.40
C PHE A 75 1.69 -8.49 6.85
N ASN A 76 2.10 -7.40 7.50
CA ASN A 76 1.67 -7.12 8.87
C ASN A 76 0.20 -6.70 8.88
N GLN A 77 -0.68 -7.68 9.03
CA GLN A 77 -2.14 -7.57 9.01
C GLN A 77 -2.73 -8.48 10.09
N PRO A 78 -3.94 -8.17 10.61
CA PRO A 78 -4.65 -9.04 11.53
C PRO A 78 -4.76 -10.48 11.03
N TYR A 79 -4.57 -11.45 11.92
CA TYR A 79 -4.54 -12.87 11.51
C TYR A 79 -5.82 -13.33 10.82
N HIS A 80 -6.99 -12.82 11.23
CA HIS A 80 -8.25 -13.14 10.57
C HIS A 80 -8.28 -12.68 9.09
N GLN A 81 -7.84 -11.44 8.82
CA GLN A 81 -7.75 -10.93 7.46
C GLN A 81 -6.63 -11.63 6.67
N ARG A 82 -5.49 -11.90 7.33
CA ARG A 82 -4.36 -12.65 6.75
C ARG A 82 -4.79 -14.03 6.32
N ALA A 83 -5.49 -14.78 7.19
CA ALA A 83 -5.99 -16.12 6.88
C ALA A 83 -6.88 -16.15 5.62
N LYS A 84 -7.85 -15.23 5.54
CA LYS A 84 -8.73 -15.11 4.38
C LYS A 84 -7.96 -14.74 3.12
N LYS A 85 -7.09 -13.72 3.19
CA LYS A 85 -6.31 -13.27 2.04
C LYS A 85 -5.42 -14.39 1.50
N ILE A 86 -4.66 -15.04 2.36
CA ILE A 86 -3.73 -16.11 1.96
C ILE A 86 -4.49 -17.33 1.41
N PHE A 87 -5.67 -17.65 1.97
CA PHE A 87 -6.54 -18.70 1.43
C PHE A 87 -6.96 -18.39 -0.01
N PHE A 88 -7.48 -17.17 -0.28
CA PHE A 88 -7.88 -16.80 -1.64
C PHE A 88 -6.69 -16.70 -2.62
N VAL A 89 -5.53 -16.27 -2.15
CA VAL A 89 -4.31 -16.26 -2.96
C VAL A 89 -3.90 -17.69 -3.32
N MET A 90 -3.90 -18.61 -2.36
CA MET A 90 -3.60 -20.02 -2.58
C MET A 90 -4.52 -20.65 -3.65
N VAL A 91 -5.83 -20.47 -3.49
CA VAL A 91 -6.82 -20.97 -4.44
C VAL A 91 -6.63 -20.31 -5.82
N GLY A 92 -6.37 -19.02 -5.88
CA GLY A 92 -6.15 -18.30 -7.12
C GLY A 92 -4.87 -18.72 -7.86
N LEU A 93 -3.77 -19.01 -7.14
CA LEU A 93 -2.55 -19.56 -7.74
C LEU A 93 -2.78 -20.97 -8.31
N ALA A 94 -3.46 -21.83 -7.56
CA ALA A 94 -3.82 -23.17 -8.02
C ALA A 94 -4.73 -23.11 -9.26
N LEU A 95 -5.74 -22.23 -9.26
CA LEU A 95 -6.60 -21.99 -10.41
C LEU A 95 -5.83 -21.47 -11.62
N SER A 96 -4.84 -20.58 -11.41
CA SER A 96 -3.97 -20.10 -12.49
C SER A 96 -3.20 -21.23 -13.13
N VAL A 97 -2.69 -22.19 -12.34
CA VAL A 97 -1.99 -23.38 -12.86
C VAL A 97 -2.94 -24.32 -13.63
N VAL A 98 -4.14 -24.54 -13.10
CA VAL A 98 -5.18 -25.34 -13.79
C VAL A 98 -5.53 -24.71 -15.14
N LEU A 99 -5.84 -23.42 -15.16
CA LEU A 99 -6.17 -22.70 -16.39
C LEU A 99 -5.00 -22.68 -17.38
N GLY A 100 -3.76 -22.47 -16.89
CA GLY A 100 -2.57 -22.53 -17.73
C GLY A 100 -2.37 -23.88 -18.37
N THR A 101 -2.58 -24.98 -17.64
CA THR A 101 -2.49 -26.37 -18.17
C THR A 101 -3.58 -26.64 -19.22
N LEU A 102 -4.82 -26.18 -18.98
CA LEU A 102 -5.94 -26.41 -19.90
C LEU A 102 -5.81 -25.65 -21.22
N VAL A 103 -5.30 -24.41 -21.18
CA VAL A 103 -5.19 -23.57 -22.39
C VAL A 103 -3.85 -23.69 -23.10
N ALA A 104 -2.87 -24.39 -22.52
CA ALA A 104 -1.52 -24.54 -23.08
C ALA A 104 -1.50 -24.94 -24.57
N PRO A 105 -2.41 -25.84 -25.08
CA PRO A 105 -2.44 -26.18 -26.51
C PRO A 105 -2.83 -25.03 -27.43
N TYR A 106 -3.49 -23.97 -26.91
CA TYR A 106 -4.08 -22.89 -27.69
C TYR A 106 -3.30 -21.59 -27.49
N GLN A 107 -2.36 -21.25 -28.34
CA GLN A 107 -1.47 -20.07 -28.21
C GLN A 107 -2.24 -18.78 -28.00
N LEU A 108 -3.25 -18.48 -28.85
CA LEU A 108 -4.10 -17.29 -28.73
C LEU A 108 -4.94 -17.32 -27.43
N GLY A 109 -5.48 -18.49 -27.10
CA GLY A 109 -6.21 -18.68 -25.84
C GLY A 109 -5.34 -18.43 -24.62
N THR A 110 -4.09 -18.88 -24.64
CA THR A 110 -3.08 -18.64 -23.62
C THR A 110 -2.79 -17.14 -23.46
N ALA A 111 -2.60 -16.40 -24.56
CA ALA A 111 -2.34 -14.97 -24.54
C ALA A 111 -3.51 -14.18 -23.94
N ILE A 112 -4.73 -14.46 -24.36
CA ILE A 112 -5.95 -13.80 -23.86
C ILE A 112 -6.17 -14.13 -22.39
N MET A 113 -6.08 -15.40 -22.01
CA MET A 113 -6.29 -15.86 -20.64
C MET A 113 -5.27 -15.24 -19.67
N MET A 114 -4.02 -15.10 -20.08
CA MET A 114 -2.96 -14.44 -19.30
C MET A 114 -3.31 -12.97 -19.01
N GLY A 115 -3.83 -12.26 -20.02
CA GLY A 115 -4.30 -10.88 -19.86
C GLY A 115 -5.52 -10.77 -18.94
N ILE A 116 -6.48 -11.69 -19.04
CA ILE A 116 -7.67 -11.74 -18.19
C ILE A 116 -7.28 -12.01 -16.74
N ILE A 117 -6.41 -12.98 -16.46
CA ILE A 117 -5.91 -13.27 -15.11
C ILE A 117 -5.19 -12.05 -14.55
N GLY A 118 -4.28 -11.45 -15.34
CA GLY A 118 -3.55 -10.26 -14.95
C GLY A 118 -4.47 -9.10 -14.60
N ALA A 119 -5.44 -8.76 -15.45
CA ALA A 119 -6.41 -7.69 -15.24
C ALA A 119 -7.30 -7.95 -14.00
N SER A 120 -7.85 -9.16 -13.89
CA SER A 120 -8.77 -9.52 -12.81
C SER A 120 -8.11 -9.46 -11.45
N VAL A 121 -6.91 -10.04 -11.33
CA VAL A 121 -6.16 -10.01 -10.06
C VAL A 121 -5.70 -8.60 -9.73
N PHE A 122 -5.21 -7.84 -10.73
CA PHE A 122 -4.82 -6.44 -10.52
C PHE A 122 -6.00 -5.60 -10.03
N PHE A 123 -7.19 -5.79 -10.63
CA PHE A 123 -8.43 -5.12 -10.20
C PHE A 123 -8.83 -5.50 -8.77
N ILE A 124 -8.86 -6.79 -8.44
CA ILE A 124 -9.25 -7.27 -7.11
C ILE A 124 -8.31 -6.69 -6.03
N PHE A 125 -7.00 -6.74 -6.28
CA PHE A 125 -6.01 -6.20 -5.34
C PHE A 125 -6.13 -4.68 -5.17
N GLY A 126 -6.37 -3.96 -6.26
CA GLY A 126 -6.57 -2.51 -6.24
C GLY A 126 -7.87 -2.10 -5.56
N ALA A 127 -9.00 -2.75 -5.89
CA ALA A 127 -10.31 -2.46 -5.32
C ALA A 127 -10.36 -2.73 -3.80
N LEU A 128 -9.80 -3.84 -3.35
CA LEU A 128 -9.73 -4.22 -1.94
C LEU A 128 -8.55 -3.61 -1.20
N LYS A 129 -7.72 -2.78 -1.86
CA LYS A 129 -6.49 -2.17 -1.31
C LYS A 129 -5.56 -3.21 -0.66
N ILE A 130 -5.47 -4.40 -1.28
CA ILE A 130 -4.67 -5.51 -0.75
C ILE A 130 -3.19 -5.22 -1.00
N THR A 131 -2.41 -5.17 0.07
CA THR A 131 -0.95 -5.07 -0.03
C THR A 131 -0.34 -6.37 -0.51
N GLY A 132 0.61 -6.31 -1.47
CA GLY A 132 1.29 -7.49 -1.98
C GLY A 132 1.85 -7.30 -3.39
N PRO A 133 2.45 -8.35 -3.96
CA PRO A 133 2.98 -8.34 -5.32
C PRO A 133 1.91 -8.35 -6.43
N SER A 134 0.63 -8.12 -6.08
CA SER A 134 -0.51 -8.04 -7.00
C SER A 134 -0.58 -9.25 -7.96
N ALA A 135 -0.72 -9.04 -9.26
CA ALA A 135 -0.94 -10.09 -10.26
C ALA A 135 0.30 -10.91 -10.64
N VAL A 136 1.52 -10.46 -10.28
CA VAL A 136 2.78 -11.02 -10.82
C VAL A 136 2.89 -12.53 -10.60
N PHE A 137 2.62 -13.03 -9.39
CA PHE A 137 2.77 -14.46 -9.12
C PHE A 137 1.62 -15.31 -9.67
N PHE A 138 0.43 -14.75 -9.88
CA PHE A 138 -0.66 -15.43 -10.59
C PHE A 138 -0.30 -15.61 -12.06
N VAL A 139 0.23 -14.55 -12.70
CA VAL A 139 0.75 -14.61 -14.08
C VAL A 139 1.93 -15.55 -14.17
N LEU A 140 2.85 -15.56 -13.18
CA LEU A 140 3.97 -16.50 -13.12
C LEU A 140 3.50 -17.96 -13.04
N SER A 141 2.56 -18.25 -12.13
CA SER A 141 2.02 -19.61 -11.96
C SER A 141 1.32 -20.12 -13.22
N PHE A 142 0.54 -19.24 -13.86
CA PHE A 142 -0.09 -19.53 -15.15
C PHE A 142 0.97 -19.78 -16.24
N ALA A 143 1.96 -18.89 -16.36
CA ALA A 143 3.02 -18.97 -17.35
C ALA A 143 3.87 -20.25 -17.19
N LEU A 144 4.26 -20.60 -15.97
CA LEU A 144 4.98 -21.84 -15.69
C LEU A 144 4.17 -23.09 -16.12
N ALA A 145 2.85 -23.07 -15.85
CA ALA A 145 1.98 -24.19 -16.24
C ALA A 145 1.89 -24.35 -17.77
N THR A 146 1.90 -23.23 -18.53
CA THR A 146 1.89 -23.30 -20.01
C THR A 146 3.23 -23.77 -20.60
N GLY A 147 4.33 -23.62 -19.85
CA GLY A 147 5.64 -24.11 -20.24
C GLY A 147 5.92 -25.59 -19.92
N MET A 148 5.02 -26.27 -19.21
CA MET A 148 5.12 -27.68 -18.89
C MET A 148 4.68 -28.55 -20.07
N PRO A 149 5.04 -29.88 -20.10
CA PRO A 149 4.56 -30.81 -21.12
C PRO A 149 3.01 -30.70 -21.26
N ILE A 150 2.56 -30.61 -22.52
CA ILE A 150 1.14 -30.40 -22.84
C ILE A 150 0.36 -31.68 -22.56
N ASP A 151 -0.34 -31.68 -21.44
CA ASP A 151 -1.29 -32.71 -21.03
C ASP A 151 -2.38 -32.08 -20.18
N GLN A 152 -3.56 -31.90 -20.77
CA GLN A 152 -4.71 -31.28 -20.10
C GLN A 152 -5.30 -32.15 -18.98
N THR A 153 -5.08 -33.48 -19.04
CA THR A 153 -5.57 -34.42 -18.02
C THR A 153 -4.86 -34.24 -16.68
N LEU A 154 -3.64 -33.68 -16.70
CA LEU A 154 -2.85 -33.39 -15.51
C LEU A 154 -3.26 -32.06 -14.81
N ALA A 155 -4.22 -31.31 -15.37
CA ALA A 155 -4.63 -30.04 -14.78
C ALA A 155 -5.11 -30.16 -13.32
N PRO A 156 -5.97 -31.13 -12.94
CA PRO A 156 -6.37 -31.32 -11.53
C PRO A 156 -5.19 -31.68 -10.63
N LEU A 157 -4.29 -32.57 -11.10
CA LEU A 157 -3.10 -32.98 -10.33
C LEU A 157 -2.20 -31.78 -10.05
N ARG A 158 -1.85 -31.01 -11.10
CA ARG A 158 -0.99 -29.84 -11.00
C ARG A 158 -1.60 -28.78 -10.07
N GLY A 159 -2.90 -28.50 -10.22
CA GLY A 159 -3.62 -27.58 -9.36
C GLY A 159 -3.63 -28.02 -7.89
N ASN A 160 -3.87 -29.29 -7.62
CA ASN A 160 -3.88 -29.84 -6.26
C ASN A 160 -2.49 -29.78 -5.60
N LEU A 161 -1.41 -30.07 -6.33
CA LEU A 161 -0.06 -29.95 -5.80
C LEU A 161 0.26 -28.51 -5.39
N VAL A 162 -0.10 -27.52 -6.22
CA VAL A 162 0.07 -26.09 -5.89
C VAL A 162 -0.79 -25.71 -4.71
N LEU A 163 -2.02 -26.23 -4.62
CA LEU A 163 -2.92 -26.01 -3.49
C LEU A 163 -2.30 -26.55 -2.18
N LEU A 164 -1.73 -27.75 -2.19
CA LEU A 164 -1.06 -28.35 -1.04
C LEU A 164 0.16 -27.52 -0.58
N GLY A 165 1.00 -27.05 -1.51
CA GLY A 165 2.12 -26.14 -1.19
C GLY A 165 1.63 -24.80 -0.63
N GLY A 166 0.55 -24.27 -1.18
CA GLY A 166 -0.12 -23.08 -0.65
C GLY A 166 -0.71 -23.29 0.75
N ALA A 167 -1.27 -24.47 1.03
CA ALA A 167 -1.79 -24.84 2.34
C ALA A 167 -0.68 -24.89 3.41
N LEU A 168 0.50 -25.41 3.07
CA LEU A 168 1.68 -25.34 3.95
C LEU A 168 2.07 -23.88 4.24
N SER A 169 2.09 -23.03 3.21
CA SER A 169 2.33 -21.59 3.39
C SER A 169 1.30 -20.92 4.30
N TRP A 170 0.02 -21.30 4.14
CA TRP A 170 -1.08 -20.83 4.98
C TRP A 170 -0.87 -21.24 6.44
N ILE A 171 -0.51 -22.49 6.72
CA ILE A 171 -0.21 -22.98 8.08
C ILE A 171 0.97 -22.19 8.67
N ILE A 172 2.08 -22.06 7.93
CA ILE A 172 3.28 -21.34 8.39
C ILE A 172 2.95 -19.88 8.73
N CYS A 173 2.17 -19.20 7.90
CA CYS A 173 1.83 -17.78 8.15
C CYS A 173 0.91 -17.59 9.36
N MET A 174 0.21 -18.64 9.81
CA MET A 174 -0.69 -18.62 10.95
C MET A 174 -0.03 -19.05 12.27
N LEU A 175 1.20 -19.61 12.24
CA LEU A 175 1.89 -20.05 13.47
C LEU A 175 2.02 -18.93 14.51
N GLY A 176 2.26 -17.69 14.10
CA GLY A 176 2.34 -16.54 15.00
C GLY A 176 1.06 -16.24 15.79
N TRP A 177 -0.09 -16.68 15.30
CA TRP A 177 -1.38 -16.52 15.99
C TRP A 177 -1.42 -17.24 17.33
N PHE A 178 -0.80 -18.41 17.45
CA PHE A 178 -0.76 -19.17 18.69
C PHE A 178 0.01 -18.45 19.81
N PHE A 179 0.99 -17.63 19.45
CA PHE A 179 1.85 -16.91 20.42
C PHE A 179 1.35 -15.50 20.73
N ASN A 180 0.75 -14.82 19.75
CA ASN A 180 0.27 -13.44 19.87
C ASN A 180 -0.90 -13.17 18.94
N PRO A 181 -2.14 -13.54 19.32
CA PRO A 181 -3.32 -13.46 18.46
C PRO A 181 -3.63 -12.04 17.93
N HIS A 182 -3.30 -11.01 18.71
CA HIS A 182 -3.55 -9.59 18.39
C HIS A 182 -2.26 -8.80 18.19
N GLY A 183 -1.16 -9.46 17.81
CA GLY A 183 0.13 -8.83 17.61
C GLY A 183 0.12 -7.68 16.62
N PRO A 184 -0.42 -7.84 15.40
CA PRO A 184 -0.49 -6.78 14.41
C PRO A 184 -1.29 -5.56 14.87
N GLU A 185 -2.44 -5.78 15.51
CA GLU A 185 -3.32 -4.73 16.03
C GLU A 185 -2.63 -3.97 17.17
N LYS A 186 -2.00 -4.68 18.10
CA LYS A 186 -1.24 -4.12 19.21
C LYS A 186 -0.08 -3.24 18.71
N LEU A 187 0.70 -3.72 17.74
CA LEU A 187 1.79 -2.95 17.12
C LEU A 187 1.30 -1.69 16.40
N ALA A 188 0.12 -1.75 15.80
CA ALA A 188 -0.45 -0.59 15.13
C ALA A 188 -0.80 0.52 16.13
N VAL A 189 -1.46 0.19 17.24
CA VAL A 189 -1.81 1.15 18.31
C VAL A 189 -0.55 1.64 19.06
N GLU A 190 0.41 0.77 19.35
CA GLU A 190 1.71 1.16 19.90
C GLU A 190 2.39 2.24 19.04
N LYS A 191 2.39 2.05 17.73
CA LYS A 191 2.95 3.02 16.78
C LYS A 191 2.22 4.37 16.87
N VAL A 192 0.89 4.39 17.04
CA VAL A 192 0.14 5.63 17.22
C VAL A 192 0.67 6.42 18.42
N TYR A 193 0.80 5.79 19.58
CA TYR A 193 1.28 6.45 20.78
C TYR A 193 2.75 6.90 20.66
N ARG A 194 3.60 6.17 19.94
CA ARG A 194 4.97 6.60 19.63
C ARG A 194 5.03 7.84 18.75
N GLU A 195 4.23 7.87 17.68
CA GLU A 195 4.16 9.03 16.77
C GLU A 195 3.48 10.23 17.47
N LEU A 196 2.51 9.99 18.35
CA LEU A 196 1.87 11.02 19.17
C LEU A 196 2.88 11.63 20.16
N GLY A 197 3.74 10.84 20.81
CA GLY A 197 4.83 11.33 21.63
C GLY A 197 5.82 12.18 20.81
N ALA A 198 6.19 11.74 19.60
CA ALA A 198 7.05 12.51 18.71
C ALA A 198 6.38 13.81 18.19
N PHE A 199 5.05 13.82 18.08
CA PHE A 199 4.27 15.02 17.76
C PHE A 199 4.40 16.06 18.88
N PHE A 200 4.24 15.67 20.16
CA PHE A 200 4.45 16.57 21.29
C PHE A 200 5.87 17.18 21.30
N ASP A 201 6.90 16.37 21.03
CA ASP A 201 8.28 16.85 20.97
C ASP A 201 8.56 17.82 19.78
N SER A 202 7.68 17.83 18.77
CA SER A 202 7.81 18.66 17.57
C SER A 202 7.14 20.03 17.70
N LEU A 203 6.34 20.24 18.74
CA LEU A 203 5.61 21.48 18.96
C LEU A 203 6.58 22.66 19.05
N GLY A 204 6.23 23.76 18.37
CA GLY A 204 7.09 24.96 18.28
C GLY A 204 8.35 24.79 17.40
N THR A 205 8.55 23.65 16.75
CA THR A 205 9.70 23.40 15.87
C THR A 205 9.29 23.37 14.39
N GLY A 206 10.25 23.54 13.48
CA GLY A 206 10.01 23.39 12.02
C GLY A 206 9.60 21.99 11.59
N ARG A 207 9.67 20.97 12.49
CA ARG A 207 9.28 19.57 12.23
C ARG A 207 7.80 19.29 12.54
N PHE A 208 7.05 20.27 13.05
CA PHE A 208 5.65 20.14 13.47
C PHE A 208 4.74 19.51 12.38
N ASN A 209 4.73 20.09 11.18
CA ASN A 209 3.87 19.60 10.09
C ASN A 209 4.19 18.15 9.68
N ALA A 210 5.47 17.78 9.66
CA ALA A 210 5.88 16.41 9.34
C ALA A 210 5.49 15.42 10.45
N ALA A 211 5.58 15.82 11.72
CA ALA A 211 5.15 15.00 12.84
C ALA A 211 3.62 14.85 12.86
N ARG A 212 2.87 15.96 12.68
CA ARG A 212 1.40 15.96 12.54
C ARG A 212 0.95 14.96 11.47
N GLN A 213 1.57 15.00 10.29
CA GLN A 213 1.24 14.08 9.19
C GLN A 213 1.51 12.61 9.56
N ARG A 214 2.67 12.30 10.19
CA ARG A 214 3.00 10.92 10.59
C ARG A 214 2.01 10.40 11.62
N THR A 215 1.61 11.21 12.58
CA THR A 215 0.64 10.85 13.62
C THR A 215 -0.72 10.52 13.01
N VAL A 216 -1.25 11.39 12.13
CA VAL A 216 -2.53 11.16 11.43
C VAL A 216 -2.46 9.88 10.57
N LEU A 217 -1.34 9.66 9.86
CA LEU A 217 -1.15 8.46 9.07
C LEU A 217 -1.11 7.19 9.95
N ALA A 218 -0.45 7.25 11.11
CA ALA A 218 -0.39 6.14 12.06
C ALA A 218 -1.79 5.82 12.64
N MET A 219 -2.56 6.83 13.03
CA MET A 219 -3.94 6.67 13.52
C MET A 219 -4.84 6.02 12.48
N LYS A 220 -4.79 6.49 11.23
CA LYS A 220 -5.55 5.91 10.13
C LYS A 220 -5.14 4.45 9.86
N GLN A 221 -3.84 4.16 9.87
CA GLN A 221 -3.34 2.79 9.70
C GLN A 221 -3.77 1.88 10.85
N ALA A 222 -3.80 2.39 12.09
CA ALA A 222 -4.29 1.64 13.24
C ALA A 222 -5.79 1.37 13.13
N GLU A 223 -6.61 2.38 12.79
CA GLU A 223 -8.04 2.21 12.54
C GLU A 223 -8.32 1.16 11.47
N ASP A 224 -7.68 1.24 10.30
CA ASP A 224 -7.80 0.25 9.22
C ASP A 224 -7.40 -1.15 9.69
N THR A 225 -6.35 -1.27 10.51
CA THR A 225 -5.88 -2.55 11.05
C THR A 225 -6.87 -3.12 12.07
N LEU A 226 -7.37 -2.30 12.99
CA LEU A 226 -8.34 -2.70 13.99
C LEU A 226 -9.66 -3.13 13.35
N LEU A 227 -10.18 -2.35 12.37
CA LEU A 227 -11.37 -2.70 11.59
C LEU A 227 -11.19 -4.02 10.82
N ALA A 228 -10.00 -4.27 10.28
CA ALA A 228 -9.68 -5.53 9.60
C ALA A 228 -9.66 -6.73 10.55
N GLY A 229 -9.22 -6.52 11.81
CA GLY A 229 -9.20 -7.54 12.86
C GLY A 229 -10.57 -7.86 13.46
N PHE A 230 -11.53 -6.94 13.32
CA PHE A 230 -12.86 -7.10 13.91
C PHE A 230 -13.70 -8.15 13.17
N SER A 231 -14.33 -9.05 13.94
CA SER A 231 -15.29 -10.03 13.43
C SER A 231 -16.59 -9.96 14.24
N ASN A 232 -17.72 -9.77 13.57
CA ASN A 232 -19.05 -9.61 14.21
C ASN A 232 -19.46 -10.75 15.16
N ARG A 233 -18.79 -11.90 15.10
CA ARG A 233 -19.18 -13.07 15.92
C ARG A 233 -18.46 -13.19 17.27
N ARG A 234 -17.27 -12.59 17.44
CA ARG A 234 -16.50 -12.57 18.69
C ARG A 234 -15.47 -11.44 18.66
N SER A 235 -15.80 -10.27 19.16
CA SER A 235 -14.77 -9.29 19.49
C SER A 235 -14.13 -9.69 20.81
N SER A 236 -12.79 -9.93 20.82
CA SER A 236 -12.08 -10.17 22.07
C SER A 236 -12.01 -8.86 22.88
N ASP A 237 -11.99 -9.00 24.22
CA ASP A 237 -11.83 -7.84 25.10
C ASP A 237 -10.57 -7.03 24.78
N MET A 238 -9.50 -7.71 24.33
CA MET A 238 -8.28 -7.05 23.90
C MET A 238 -8.50 -6.15 22.67
N LEU A 239 -9.28 -6.60 21.69
CA LEU A 239 -9.55 -5.82 20.49
C LEU A 239 -10.40 -4.58 20.80
N LYS A 240 -11.43 -4.73 21.65
CA LYS A 240 -12.23 -3.58 22.13
C LYS A 240 -11.35 -2.55 22.82
N ARG A 241 -10.45 -3.01 23.70
CA ARG A 241 -9.47 -2.17 24.41
C ARG A 241 -8.58 -1.39 23.42
N LEU A 242 -8.07 -2.05 22.39
CA LEU A 242 -7.24 -1.40 21.37
C LEU A 242 -8.02 -0.36 20.55
N PHE A 243 -9.31 -0.58 20.28
CA PHE A 243 -10.17 0.44 19.67
C PHE A 243 -10.30 1.66 20.57
N LEU A 244 -10.65 1.47 21.84
CA LEU A 244 -10.78 2.57 22.80
C LEU A 244 -9.47 3.36 22.93
N LEU A 245 -8.32 2.66 23.01
CA LEU A 245 -7.01 3.31 23.06
C LEU A 245 -6.74 4.14 21.80
N ASN A 246 -7.10 3.64 20.61
CA ASN A 246 -6.96 4.42 19.38
C ASN A 246 -7.88 5.64 19.38
N ASP A 247 -9.09 5.54 19.93
CA ASP A 247 -10.02 6.66 20.05
C ASP A 247 -9.51 7.72 21.02
N HIS A 248 -9.00 7.33 22.21
CA HIS A 248 -8.35 8.26 23.15
C HIS A 248 -7.11 8.92 22.53
N ALA A 249 -6.29 8.20 21.77
CA ALA A 249 -5.17 8.80 21.04
C ALA A 249 -5.64 9.88 20.05
N ASN A 250 -6.78 9.67 19.38
CA ASN A 250 -7.39 10.70 18.53
C ASN A 250 -7.83 11.93 19.32
N VAL A 251 -8.48 11.74 20.49
CA VAL A 251 -8.91 12.85 21.37
C VAL A 251 -7.70 13.63 21.87
N ILE A 252 -6.68 12.95 22.41
CA ILE A 252 -5.43 13.58 22.87
C ILE A 252 -4.79 14.40 21.75
N PHE A 253 -4.71 13.84 20.54
CA PHE A 253 -4.12 14.53 19.39
C PHE A 253 -4.91 15.78 19.02
N LEU A 254 -6.25 15.68 18.97
CA LEU A 254 -7.11 16.78 18.59
C LEU A 254 -7.07 17.91 19.63
N GLU A 255 -7.09 17.60 20.92
CA GLU A 255 -6.97 18.60 22.00
C GLU A 255 -5.59 19.27 22.00
N ALA A 256 -4.52 18.49 21.87
CA ALA A 256 -3.17 19.03 21.76
C ALA A 256 -3.00 19.97 20.56
N LEU A 257 -3.62 19.65 19.45
CA LEU A 257 -3.61 20.49 18.25
C LEU A 257 -4.39 21.80 18.48
N GLU A 258 -5.55 21.74 19.16
CA GLU A 258 -6.33 22.92 19.56
C GLU A 258 -5.49 23.85 20.42
N LEU A 259 -4.87 23.32 21.48
CA LEU A 259 -4.03 24.10 22.38
C LEU A 259 -2.81 24.70 21.68
N SER A 260 -2.24 24.00 20.69
CA SER A 260 -1.11 24.51 19.91
C SER A 260 -1.45 25.74 19.05
N LEU A 261 -2.73 25.97 18.74
CA LEU A 261 -3.21 27.17 18.05
C LEU A 261 -3.33 28.38 18.99
N HIS A 262 -3.50 28.13 20.28
CA HIS A 262 -3.57 29.19 21.31
C HIS A 262 -2.16 29.55 21.77
N LYS A 263 -1.60 30.65 21.24
CA LYS A 263 -0.24 31.13 21.51
C LYS A 263 0.13 31.35 22.99
N LYS A 264 -0.85 31.27 23.91
CA LYS A 264 -0.67 31.48 25.35
C LYS A 264 -0.44 30.21 26.16
N VAL A 265 -0.63 29.04 25.56
CA VAL A 265 -0.48 27.75 26.26
C VAL A 265 0.86 27.14 25.91
N VAL A 266 1.69 26.90 26.92
CA VAL A 266 2.96 26.18 26.79
C VAL A 266 2.72 24.73 27.19
N LEU A 267 2.86 23.80 26.23
CA LEU A 267 2.70 22.38 26.50
C LEU A 267 3.98 21.84 27.15
N PRO A 268 3.89 21.19 28.32
CA PRO A 268 5.05 20.69 29.04
C PRO A 268 5.63 19.45 28.37
N PRO A 269 6.97 19.23 28.44
CA PRO A 269 7.64 18.08 27.80
C PRO A 269 7.24 16.74 28.41
N GLU A 270 6.70 16.73 29.63
CA GLU A 270 6.17 15.56 30.32
C GLU A 270 5.02 14.88 29.55
N LEU A 271 4.23 15.65 28.77
CA LEU A 271 3.20 15.08 27.93
C LEU A 271 3.75 14.08 26.91
N GLY A 272 4.81 14.46 26.20
CA GLY A 272 5.46 13.56 25.25
C GLY A 272 6.07 12.32 25.91
N GLN A 273 6.61 12.48 27.14
CA GLN A 273 7.17 11.35 27.91
C GLN A 273 6.07 10.41 28.40
N SER A 274 4.97 10.92 28.93
CA SER A 274 3.84 10.15 29.42
C SER A 274 3.15 9.36 28.29
N VAL A 275 2.99 9.97 27.12
CA VAL A 275 2.45 9.27 25.94
C VAL A 275 3.39 8.16 25.46
N ARG A 276 4.72 8.35 25.51
CA ARG A 276 5.68 7.27 25.19
C ARG A 276 5.66 6.15 26.25
N ALA A 277 5.47 6.48 27.52
CA ALA A 277 5.32 5.47 28.58
C ALA A 277 4.10 4.57 28.31
N LEU A 278 2.99 5.12 27.80
CA LEU A 278 1.84 4.32 27.34
C LEU A 278 2.21 3.38 26.18
N ALA A 279 2.99 3.87 25.20
CA ALA A 279 3.47 3.02 24.10
C ALA A 279 4.35 1.86 24.61
N ASP A 280 5.26 2.14 25.56
CA ASP A 280 6.16 1.14 26.13
C ASP A 280 5.40 0.13 27.00
N SER A 281 4.37 0.56 27.73
CA SER A 281 3.46 -0.31 28.46
C SER A 281 2.67 -1.24 27.52
N LEU A 282 2.21 -0.73 26.37
CA LEU A 282 1.63 -1.55 25.32
C LEU A 282 2.63 -2.57 24.77
N ALA A 283 3.90 -2.20 24.56
CA ALA A 283 4.93 -3.09 24.04
C ALA A 283 5.27 -4.22 25.02
N SER A 284 5.27 -3.94 26.33
CA SER A 284 5.64 -4.90 27.35
C SER A 284 4.62 -6.05 27.47
N LYS A 285 5.11 -7.26 27.82
CA LYS A 285 4.26 -8.41 28.14
C LYS A 285 3.87 -8.44 29.63
N THR A 286 4.57 -7.70 30.47
CA THR A 286 4.31 -7.58 31.91
C THR A 286 3.43 -6.34 32.15
N LYS A 287 2.48 -6.45 33.06
CA LYS A 287 1.75 -5.29 33.60
C LYS A 287 2.75 -4.40 34.35
N ASN A 288 3.40 -3.52 33.66
CA ASN A 288 4.13 -2.41 34.23
C ASN A 288 3.17 -1.22 34.29
N GLU A 289 2.97 -0.69 35.50
CA GLU A 289 2.30 0.61 35.64
C GLU A 289 3.09 1.63 34.82
N SER A 290 2.41 2.25 33.87
CA SER A 290 3.01 3.33 33.09
C SER A 290 3.33 4.47 34.04
N LYS A 291 4.61 4.86 34.10
CA LYS A 291 5.01 6.05 34.86
C LYS A 291 4.56 7.30 34.08
N ILE A 292 3.35 7.73 34.35
CA ILE A 292 2.85 9.01 33.84
C ILE A 292 3.54 10.11 34.67
N LEU A 293 4.35 10.92 34.00
CA LEU A 293 5.04 12.06 34.60
C LEU A 293 4.13 13.29 34.43
N GLN A 294 3.75 13.87 35.56
CA GLN A 294 2.90 15.06 35.61
C GLN A 294 3.66 16.22 36.26
N PRO A 295 3.63 17.45 35.69
CA PRO A 295 4.24 18.62 36.31
C PRO A 295 3.46 19.06 37.55
N ASP A 296 4.18 19.65 38.53
CA ASP A 296 3.58 20.11 39.80
C ASP A 296 2.58 21.26 39.63
N GLN A 297 2.72 22.07 38.59
CA GLN A 297 1.81 23.18 38.26
C GLN A 297 1.42 23.12 36.79
N MET A 298 0.14 23.15 36.50
CA MET A 298 -0.42 23.09 35.14
C MET A 298 -1.51 24.12 34.92
N GLN A 299 -1.67 24.54 33.65
CA GLN A 299 -2.85 25.27 33.19
C GLN A 299 -4.04 24.30 33.06
N LEU A 300 -5.24 24.77 33.28
CA LEU A 300 -6.48 23.97 33.24
C LEU A 300 -6.65 23.21 31.89
N GLU A 301 -6.24 23.84 30.81
CA GLU A 301 -6.31 23.30 29.47
C GLU A 301 -5.34 22.11 29.29
N VAL A 302 -4.15 22.16 29.96
CA VAL A 302 -3.16 21.08 29.93
C VAL A 302 -3.60 19.92 30.82
N GLU A 303 -4.29 20.22 31.93
CA GLU A 303 -4.84 19.22 32.85
C GLU A 303 -5.81 18.28 32.12
N LYS A 304 -6.65 18.81 31.21
CA LYS A 304 -7.55 17.98 30.38
C LYS A 304 -6.79 16.93 29.56
N LEU A 305 -5.66 17.31 28.96
CA LEU A 305 -4.82 16.35 28.22
C LEU A 305 -4.28 15.23 29.14
N PHE A 306 -3.86 15.55 30.36
CA PHE A 306 -3.43 14.54 31.31
C PHE A 306 -4.57 13.63 31.74
N VAL A 307 -5.80 14.16 31.91
CA VAL A 307 -6.99 13.33 32.18
C VAL A 307 -7.19 12.31 31.08
N GLU A 308 -7.07 12.70 29.78
CA GLU A 308 -7.18 11.76 28.67
C GLU A 308 -6.04 10.73 28.62
N ILE A 309 -4.82 11.12 29.03
CA ILE A 309 -3.68 10.19 29.17
C ILE A 309 -3.94 9.18 30.29
N TYR A 310 -4.48 9.63 31.44
CA TYR A 310 -4.86 8.75 32.55
C TYR A 310 -6.02 7.82 32.17
N ASN A 311 -7.00 8.31 31.40
CA ASN A 311 -8.08 7.49 30.87
C ASN A 311 -7.53 6.37 29.95
N ALA A 312 -6.57 6.72 29.08
CA ALA A 312 -5.89 5.72 28.24
C ALA A 312 -5.11 4.70 29.06
N ASP A 313 -4.43 5.11 30.12
CA ASP A 313 -3.74 4.20 31.05
C ASP A 313 -4.72 3.29 31.80
N ALA A 314 -5.82 3.83 32.29
CA ALA A 314 -6.89 3.06 32.94
C ALA A 314 -7.48 2.02 31.97
N ILE A 315 -7.73 2.36 30.70
CA ILE A 315 -8.17 1.41 29.66
C ILE A 315 -7.17 0.28 29.49
N MET A 316 -5.88 0.52 29.63
CA MET A 316 -4.86 -0.55 29.55
C MET A 316 -4.90 -1.51 30.73
N ASN A 317 -5.12 -1.00 31.94
CA ASN A 317 -4.90 -1.72 33.19
C ASN A 317 -6.18 -2.26 33.82
N GLU A 318 -7.35 -1.62 33.62
CA GLU A 318 -8.62 -2.01 34.21
C GLU A 318 -9.35 -3.14 33.46
N PRO A 319 -10.20 -3.93 34.13
CA PRO A 319 -11.05 -4.92 33.49
C PRO A 319 -12.05 -4.25 32.50
N VAL A 320 -12.23 -4.84 31.30
CA VAL A 320 -13.13 -4.30 30.26
C VAL A 320 -14.59 -4.16 30.76
N SER A 321 -15.00 -4.97 31.73
CA SER A 321 -16.34 -4.88 32.34
C SER A 321 -16.60 -3.56 33.10
N LYS A 322 -15.55 -2.81 33.45
CA LYS A 322 -15.66 -1.49 34.09
C LYS A 322 -15.64 -0.33 33.07
N ILE A 323 -15.34 -0.62 31.82
CA ILE A 323 -15.25 0.38 30.77
C ILE A 323 -16.66 0.55 30.16
N HIS A 324 -17.34 1.65 30.52
CA HIS A 324 -18.71 1.93 30.08
C HIS A 324 -18.83 2.44 28.62
N GLN A 325 -17.72 2.59 27.89
CA GLN A 325 -17.72 3.09 26.52
C GLN A 325 -17.93 1.95 25.52
N GLU A 326 -18.95 2.08 24.67
CA GLU A 326 -19.17 1.19 23.53
C GLU A 326 -18.46 1.73 22.28
N ALA A 327 -17.58 0.93 21.69
CA ALA A 327 -16.96 1.26 20.42
C ALA A 327 -17.97 1.03 19.28
N SER A 328 -18.42 2.08 18.62
CA SER A 328 -19.24 1.98 17.41
C SER A 328 -18.37 1.57 16.22
N ILE A 329 -18.59 0.37 15.67
CA ILE A 329 -17.76 -0.18 14.60
C ILE A 329 -18.64 -0.42 13.38
N SER A 330 -18.51 0.43 12.35
CA SER A 330 -19.16 0.29 11.06
C SER A 330 -18.15 -0.12 9.98
N LYS A 331 -18.46 -1.18 9.22
CA LYS A 331 -17.65 -1.63 8.08
C LYS A 331 -18.39 -1.40 6.78
N PRO A 332 -17.76 -0.77 5.76
CA PRO A 332 -18.38 -0.70 4.44
C PRO A 332 -18.59 -2.09 3.85
N SER A 333 -19.72 -2.31 3.18
CA SER A 333 -20.04 -3.60 2.58
C SER A 333 -19.11 -3.88 1.40
N LEU A 334 -18.73 -5.16 1.18
CA LEU A 334 -17.93 -5.56 0.03
C LEU A 334 -18.59 -5.12 -1.29
N LYS A 335 -19.93 -5.17 -1.37
CA LYS A 335 -20.69 -4.71 -2.53
C LYS A 335 -20.43 -3.23 -2.81
N THR A 336 -20.42 -2.38 -1.81
CA THR A 336 -20.15 -0.93 -1.94
C THR A 336 -18.72 -0.68 -2.44
N ILE A 337 -17.75 -1.44 -1.92
CA ILE A 337 -16.34 -1.34 -2.33
C ILE A 337 -16.17 -1.72 -3.80
N PHE A 338 -16.74 -2.86 -4.23
CA PHE A 338 -16.63 -3.32 -5.61
C PHE A 338 -17.38 -2.41 -6.59
N LEU A 339 -18.62 -1.98 -6.26
CA LEU A 339 -19.38 -1.06 -7.11
C LEU A 339 -18.68 0.28 -7.28
N GLY A 340 -18.08 0.81 -6.20
CA GLY A 340 -17.28 2.04 -6.27
C GLY A 340 -15.99 1.90 -7.09
N ALA A 341 -15.39 0.71 -7.10
CA ALA A 341 -14.20 0.42 -7.91
C ALA A 341 -14.53 0.13 -9.38
N PHE A 342 -15.74 -0.31 -9.70
CA PHE A 342 -16.19 -0.66 -11.06
C PHE A 342 -16.68 0.55 -11.88
N ASP A 343 -16.43 1.76 -11.42
CA ASP A 343 -16.76 2.99 -12.15
C ASP A 343 -15.76 3.18 -13.31
N LYS A 344 -16.27 3.59 -14.48
CA LYS A 344 -15.45 3.96 -15.65
C LYS A 344 -14.42 5.07 -15.37
N ASN A 345 -14.63 5.85 -14.32
CA ASN A 345 -13.71 6.88 -13.84
C ASN A 345 -12.75 6.36 -12.74
N SER A 346 -12.86 5.10 -12.36
CA SER A 346 -11.99 4.49 -11.36
C SER A 346 -10.60 4.25 -11.95
N ILE A 347 -9.59 4.82 -11.28
CA ILE A 347 -8.17 4.63 -11.66
C ILE A 347 -7.80 3.16 -11.59
N VAL A 348 -8.34 2.43 -10.61
CA VAL A 348 -8.10 0.99 -10.43
C VAL A 348 -8.64 0.21 -11.62
N PHE A 349 -9.87 0.50 -12.06
CA PHE A 349 -10.49 -0.17 -13.21
C PHE A 349 -9.72 0.08 -14.50
N LEU A 350 -9.43 1.35 -14.81
CA LEU A 350 -8.67 1.72 -16.02
C LEU A 350 -7.25 1.12 -16.01
N SER A 351 -6.58 1.12 -14.85
CA SER A 351 -5.26 0.53 -14.72
C SER A 351 -5.27 -0.99 -14.88
N SER A 352 -6.32 -1.68 -14.42
CA SER A 352 -6.45 -3.14 -14.59
C SER A 352 -6.68 -3.53 -16.04
N ILE A 353 -7.53 -2.81 -16.77
CA ILE A 353 -7.73 -3.03 -18.22
C ILE A 353 -6.42 -2.79 -18.99
N ARG A 354 -5.74 -1.70 -18.69
CA ARG A 354 -4.43 -1.38 -19.28
C ARG A 354 -3.42 -2.50 -19.02
N TYR A 355 -3.31 -2.95 -17.77
CA TYR A 355 -2.40 -4.02 -17.40
C TYR A 355 -2.68 -5.31 -18.18
N GLY A 356 -3.95 -5.73 -18.27
CA GLY A 356 -4.36 -6.91 -19.01
C GLY A 356 -4.13 -6.78 -20.50
N ALA A 357 -4.47 -5.64 -21.10
CA ALA A 357 -4.28 -5.39 -22.55
C ALA A 357 -2.80 -5.45 -22.94
N ILE A 358 -1.91 -4.77 -22.19
CA ILE A 358 -0.46 -4.80 -22.45
C ILE A 358 0.08 -6.22 -22.30
N LEU A 359 -0.38 -6.95 -21.27
CA LEU A 359 0.04 -8.32 -21.02
C LEU A 359 -0.40 -9.28 -22.14
N THR A 360 -1.64 -9.12 -22.64
CA THR A 360 -2.13 -9.86 -23.81
C THR A 360 -1.29 -9.58 -25.05
N ILE A 361 -1.00 -8.30 -25.33
CA ILE A 361 -0.14 -7.91 -26.45
C ILE A 361 1.26 -8.52 -26.34
N ALA A 362 1.85 -8.48 -25.14
CA ALA A 362 3.16 -9.09 -24.88
C ALA A 362 3.15 -10.61 -25.12
N ALA A 363 2.07 -11.27 -24.71
CA ALA A 363 1.90 -12.71 -24.94
C ALA A 363 1.68 -13.04 -26.42
N ILE A 364 0.83 -12.26 -27.14
CA ILE A 364 0.64 -12.45 -28.59
C ILE A 364 1.97 -12.29 -29.33
N ILE A 365 2.73 -11.24 -29.07
CA ILE A 365 4.05 -11.02 -29.70
C ILE A 365 4.98 -12.22 -29.41
N ALA A 366 5.01 -12.68 -28.13
CA ALA A 366 5.87 -13.77 -27.74
C ALA A 366 5.56 -15.10 -28.44
N TYR A 367 4.27 -15.44 -28.53
CA TYR A 367 3.83 -16.69 -29.16
C TYR A 367 3.86 -16.62 -30.70
N SER A 368 3.54 -15.45 -31.30
CA SER A 368 3.53 -15.28 -32.77
C SER A 368 4.92 -15.21 -33.40
N ALA A 369 5.93 -14.81 -32.63
CA ALA A 369 7.31 -14.73 -33.13
C ALA A 369 8.15 -15.97 -32.79
N ASP A 370 7.51 -17.07 -32.37
CA ASP A 370 8.13 -18.37 -32.04
C ASP A 370 9.37 -18.26 -31.12
N PHE A 371 9.32 -17.31 -30.16
CA PHE A 371 10.37 -17.21 -29.17
C PHE A 371 10.47 -18.50 -28.35
N ASN A 372 11.67 -19.00 -28.18
CA ASN A 372 11.90 -20.13 -27.31
C ASN A 372 11.41 -19.78 -25.88
N ARG A 373 10.56 -20.66 -25.31
CA ARG A 373 9.96 -20.42 -23.97
C ARG A 373 9.20 -19.10 -23.86
N SER A 374 8.37 -18.79 -24.86
CA SER A 374 7.61 -17.56 -25.08
C SER A 374 6.92 -17.01 -23.81
N TYR A 375 6.56 -17.85 -22.84
CA TYR A 375 5.86 -17.47 -21.61
C TYR A 375 6.67 -16.55 -20.68
N TRP A 376 7.99 -16.42 -20.85
CA TRP A 376 8.81 -15.53 -20.03
C TRP A 376 8.73 -14.06 -20.44
N ILE A 377 8.44 -13.74 -21.70
CA ILE A 377 8.30 -12.36 -22.18
C ILE A 377 7.14 -11.65 -21.46
N PRO A 378 5.89 -12.16 -21.49
CA PRO A 378 4.78 -11.52 -20.79
C PRO A 378 4.98 -11.50 -19.27
N LEU A 379 5.66 -12.48 -18.68
CA LEU A 379 6.02 -12.45 -17.27
C LEU A 379 6.98 -11.29 -16.94
N SER A 380 7.96 -11.04 -17.79
CA SER A 380 8.88 -9.90 -17.63
C SER A 380 8.14 -8.58 -17.78
N CYS A 381 7.21 -8.47 -18.72
CA CYS A 381 6.31 -7.36 -18.89
C CYS A 381 5.45 -7.11 -17.62
N ALA A 382 4.80 -8.16 -17.09
CA ALA A 382 3.99 -8.11 -15.87
C ALA A 382 4.78 -7.59 -14.65
N ALA A 383 6.00 -8.11 -14.48
CA ALA A 383 6.85 -7.72 -13.35
C ALA A 383 7.30 -6.25 -13.42
N VAL A 384 7.58 -5.75 -14.61
CA VAL A 384 7.97 -4.36 -14.84
C VAL A 384 6.78 -3.43 -14.63
N MET A 385 5.59 -3.76 -15.17
CA MET A 385 4.36 -2.99 -15.01
C MET A 385 3.81 -2.96 -13.56
N SER A 386 4.32 -3.77 -12.65
CA SER A 386 3.92 -3.69 -11.24
C SER A 386 4.42 -2.44 -10.51
N GLY A 387 5.19 -1.57 -11.19
CA GLY A 387 5.54 -0.22 -10.71
C GLY A 387 4.32 0.70 -10.67
N ALA A 388 4.14 1.42 -9.56
CA ALA A 388 3.01 2.33 -9.39
C ALA A 388 3.09 3.58 -10.30
N THR A 389 4.27 3.90 -10.81
CA THR A 389 4.54 5.09 -11.64
C THR A 389 5.44 4.73 -12.82
N ILE A 390 5.49 5.57 -13.84
CA ILE A 390 6.39 5.37 -15.01
C ILE A 390 7.86 5.29 -14.57
N VAL A 391 8.28 6.14 -13.64
CA VAL A 391 9.66 6.09 -13.08
C VAL A 391 9.90 4.79 -12.34
N ALA A 392 8.94 4.36 -11.52
CA ALA A 392 9.05 3.06 -10.82
C ALA A 392 9.08 1.89 -11.82
N THR A 393 8.32 1.97 -12.91
CA THR A 393 8.34 0.98 -14.01
C THR A 393 9.71 0.96 -14.69
N PHE A 394 10.30 2.13 -14.98
CA PHE A 394 11.65 2.25 -15.54
C PHE A 394 12.71 1.68 -14.58
N HIS A 395 12.67 2.07 -13.30
CA HIS A 395 13.59 1.51 -12.28
C HIS A 395 13.48 -0.02 -12.23
N ARG A 396 12.25 -0.56 -12.25
CA ARG A 396 12.03 -2.00 -12.24
C ARG A 396 12.55 -2.69 -13.49
N ALA A 397 12.40 -2.08 -14.67
CA ALA A 397 12.96 -2.60 -15.91
C ALA A 397 14.48 -2.74 -15.83
N VAL A 398 15.16 -1.66 -15.41
CA VAL A 398 16.62 -1.63 -15.21
C VAL A 398 17.04 -2.67 -14.15
N GLN A 399 16.43 -2.62 -12.98
CA GLN A 399 16.74 -3.52 -11.86
C GLN A 399 16.53 -5.00 -12.23
N ARG A 400 15.43 -5.30 -12.96
CA ARG A 400 15.14 -6.65 -13.40
C ARG A 400 16.16 -7.15 -14.40
N THR A 401 16.54 -6.33 -15.39
CA THR A 401 17.53 -6.70 -16.41
C THR A 401 18.88 -7.03 -15.76
N PHE A 402 19.43 -6.12 -14.97
CA PHE A 402 20.72 -6.33 -14.30
C PHE A 402 20.67 -7.46 -13.27
N GLY A 403 19.63 -7.49 -12.43
CA GLY A 403 19.48 -8.53 -11.42
C GLY A 403 19.34 -9.93 -12.05
N THR A 404 18.63 -10.04 -13.17
CA THR A 404 18.49 -11.35 -13.85
C THR A 404 19.77 -11.78 -14.55
N ILE A 405 20.53 -10.87 -15.18
CA ILE A 405 21.82 -11.24 -15.79
C ILE A 405 22.74 -11.86 -14.72
N ILE A 406 22.88 -11.21 -13.57
CA ILE A 406 23.69 -11.74 -12.47
C ILE A 406 23.08 -13.04 -11.91
N GLY A 407 21.76 -13.08 -11.76
CA GLY A 407 21.02 -14.26 -11.31
C GLY A 407 21.18 -15.47 -12.23
N LEU A 408 21.30 -15.24 -13.54
CA LEU A 408 21.60 -16.32 -14.52
C LEU A 408 22.98 -16.91 -14.31
N LEU A 409 23.99 -16.08 -14.05
CA LEU A 409 25.35 -16.56 -13.73
C LEU A 409 25.34 -17.41 -12.45
N LEU A 410 24.60 -16.99 -11.44
CA LEU A 410 24.42 -17.77 -10.20
C LEU A 410 23.68 -19.09 -10.47
N ALA A 411 22.59 -19.05 -11.25
CA ALA A 411 21.83 -20.24 -11.59
C ALA A 411 22.65 -21.25 -12.35
N SER A 412 23.45 -20.82 -13.34
CA SER A 412 24.30 -21.70 -14.12
C SER A 412 25.36 -22.37 -13.25
N SER A 413 26.00 -21.61 -12.36
CA SER A 413 26.98 -22.17 -11.41
C SER A 413 26.35 -23.20 -10.48
N ILE A 414 25.13 -22.95 -9.99
CA ILE A 414 24.42 -23.90 -9.14
C ILE A 414 24.04 -25.16 -9.92
N LEU A 415 23.43 -25.05 -11.09
CA LEU A 415 22.94 -26.15 -11.87
C LEU A 415 24.10 -27.02 -12.44
N ALA A 416 25.26 -26.40 -12.73
CA ALA A 416 26.45 -27.12 -13.19
C ALA A 416 27.17 -27.88 -12.06
N SER A 417 27.08 -27.40 -10.80
CA SER A 417 27.87 -27.94 -9.69
C SER A 417 27.08 -28.82 -8.73
N VAL A 418 25.76 -28.67 -8.70
CA VAL A 418 24.91 -29.31 -7.70
C VAL A 418 23.99 -30.34 -8.32
N HIS A 419 24.29 -31.59 -8.07
CA HIS A 419 23.52 -32.75 -8.56
C HIS A 419 22.73 -33.44 -7.45
N ASN A 420 22.98 -33.07 -6.18
CA ASN A 420 22.30 -33.66 -5.03
C ASN A 420 20.99 -32.92 -4.77
N GLU A 421 19.88 -33.64 -4.80
CA GLU A 421 18.54 -33.10 -4.66
C GLU A 421 18.29 -32.43 -3.27
N PHE A 422 18.88 -32.96 -2.19
CA PHE A 422 18.79 -32.33 -0.87
C PHE A 422 19.47 -30.97 -0.83
N ILE A 423 20.60 -30.82 -1.52
CA ILE A 423 21.30 -29.53 -1.63
C ILE A 423 20.47 -28.54 -2.42
N ILE A 424 19.74 -28.97 -3.45
CA ILE A 424 18.81 -28.11 -4.20
C ILE A 424 17.71 -27.54 -3.28
N VAL A 425 17.13 -28.36 -2.41
CA VAL A 425 16.13 -27.88 -1.43
C VAL A 425 16.73 -26.81 -0.50
N LEU A 426 17.95 -27.02 -0.02
CA LEU A 426 18.64 -26.06 0.84
C LEU A 426 18.96 -24.76 0.08
N ILE A 427 19.34 -24.86 -1.19
CA ILE A 427 19.59 -23.70 -2.04
C ILE A 427 18.31 -22.90 -2.25
N ILE A 428 17.17 -23.52 -2.53
CA ILE A 428 15.87 -22.84 -2.66
C ILE A 428 15.52 -22.12 -1.36
N LEU A 429 15.74 -22.76 -0.21
CA LEU A 429 15.57 -22.15 1.11
C LEU A 429 16.41 -20.88 1.25
N CYS A 430 17.72 -20.98 1.03
CA CYS A 430 18.65 -19.87 1.19
C CYS A 430 18.36 -18.72 0.20
N LEU A 431 18.15 -19.04 -1.09
CA LEU A 431 17.84 -18.05 -2.12
C LEU A 431 16.56 -17.29 -1.80
N THR A 432 15.52 -17.98 -1.30
CA THR A 432 14.26 -17.33 -0.93
C THR A 432 14.43 -16.43 0.29
N ILE A 433 15.18 -16.88 1.32
CA ILE A 433 15.48 -16.04 2.50
C ILE A 433 16.21 -14.77 2.06
N ILE A 434 17.26 -14.89 1.27
CA ILE A 434 18.06 -13.75 0.79
C ILE A 434 17.19 -12.81 -0.07
N THR A 435 16.34 -13.36 -0.94
CA THR A 435 15.39 -12.57 -1.74
C THR A 435 14.50 -11.71 -0.86
N GLU A 436 13.88 -12.28 0.18
CA GLU A 436 12.98 -11.55 1.08
C GLU A 436 13.71 -10.52 1.95
N LEU A 437 14.97 -10.75 2.29
CA LEU A 437 15.79 -9.76 2.98
C LEU A 437 16.07 -8.54 2.10
N PHE A 438 16.38 -8.75 0.81
CA PHE A 438 16.77 -7.66 -0.09
C PHE A 438 15.61 -6.98 -0.79
N ILE A 439 14.45 -7.62 -0.97
CA ILE A 439 13.29 -7.02 -1.68
C ILE A 439 12.82 -5.71 -1.07
N VAL A 440 12.94 -5.54 0.24
CA VAL A 440 12.56 -4.33 0.96
C VAL A 440 13.55 -3.18 0.75
N ARG A 441 14.78 -3.47 0.33
CA ARG A 441 15.83 -2.47 0.11
C ARG A 441 16.02 -2.12 -1.36
N ASN A 442 16.09 -3.12 -2.23
CA ASN A 442 16.24 -2.91 -3.67
C ASN A 442 15.76 -4.14 -4.44
N TYR A 443 14.83 -3.93 -5.38
CA TYR A 443 14.27 -4.98 -6.22
C TYR A 443 15.32 -5.67 -7.10
N GLY A 444 16.34 -4.93 -7.59
CA GLY A 444 17.40 -5.49 -8.42
C GLY A 444 18.26 -6.50 -7.67
N LEU A 445 18.60 -6.20 -6.40
CA LEU A 445 19.31 -7.16 -5.55
C LEU A 445 18.47 -8.42 -5.29
N ALA A 446 17.16 -8.23 -5.02
CA ALA A 446 16.29 -9.39 -4.87
C ALA A 446 16.21 -10.22 -6.16
N ALA A 447 16.23 -9.56 -7.34
CA ALA A 447 16.19 -10.23 -8.64
C ALA A 447 17.40 -11.15 -8.89
N MET A 448 18.56 -10.81 -8.33
CA MET A 448 19.76 -11.67 -8.41
C MET A 448 19.55 -13.04 -7.75
N PHE A 449 18.69 -13.11 -6.72
CA PHE A 449 18.47 -14.33 -5.94
C PHE A 449 17.16 -15.05 -6.28
N PHE A 450 16.08 -14.34 -6.61
CA PHE A 450 14.86 -15.02 -7.04
C PHE A 450 14.96 -15.60 -8.46
N THR A 451 15.82 -15.06 -9.33
CA THR A 451 16.01 -15.61 -10.68
C THR A 451 16.56 -17.04 -10.66
N PRO A 452 17.66 -17.35 -9.92
CA PRO A 452 18.11 -18.73 -9.77
C PRO A 452 17.03 -19.63 -9.15
N SER A 453 16.33 -19.17 -8.11
CA SER A 453 15.26 -19.96 -7.48
C SER A 453 14.15 -20.32 -8.47
N ALA A 454 13.69 -19.35 -9.26
CA ALA A 454 12.65 -19.57 -10.27
C ALA A 454 13.13 -20.50 -11.42
N LEU A 455 14.40 -20.38 -11.82
CA LEU A 455 15.00 -21.26 -12.85
C LEU A 455 15.14 -22.69 -12.35
N ILE A 456 15.63 -22.90 -11.14
CA ILE A 456 15.71 -24.23 -10.54
C ILE A 456 14.33 -24.88 -10.51
N MET A 457 13.30 -24.16 -10.08
CA MET A 457 11.93 -24.67 -10.01
C MET A 457 11.34 -25.01 -11.39
N ALA A 458 11.74 -24.25 -12.44
CA ALA A 458 11.21 -24.45 -13.80
C ALA A 458 11.99 -25.50 -14.58
N GLU A 459 13.31 -25.57 -14.41
CA GLU A 459 14.22 -26.28 -15.35
C GLU A 459 14.90 -27.52 -14.76
N TYR A 460 14.97 -27.63 -13.43
CA TYR A 460 15.68 -28.77 -12.82
C TYR A 460 15.11 -30.12 -13.25
N SER A 461 13.80 -30.17 -13.50
CA SER A 461 13.13 -31.40 -13.96
C SER A 461 13.48 -31.82 -15.41
N THR A 462 13.99 -30.88 -16.24
CA THR A 462 14.28 -31.15 -17.65
C THR A 462 15.68 -31.72 -17.88
N GLN A 463 16.58 -31.59 -16.89
CA GLN A 463 17.99 -32.08 -16.90
C GLN A 463 18.82 -31.63 -18.12
N SER A 464 18.35 -30.68 -18.91
CA SER A 464 19.05 -30.18 -20.10
C SER A 464 19.63 -28.78 -19.77
N TYR A 465 20.95 -28.73 -19.47
CA TYR A 465 21.64 -27.53 -19.02
C TYR A 465 22.54 -26.94 -20.11
N ASP A 466 21.96 -26.35 -21.15
CA ASP A 466 22.70 -25.47 -22.06
C ASP A 466 22.66 -24.03 -21.57
N PHE A 467 23.72 -23.62 -20.87
CA PHE A 467 23.83 -22.24 -20.32
C PHE A 467 23.74 -21.18 -21.42
N SER A 468 24.39 -21.37 -22.56
CA SER A 468 24.41 -20.40 -23.65
C SER A 468 23.01 -20.17 -24.20
N PHE A 469 22.27 -21.25 -24.39
CA PHE A 469 20.87 -21.22 -24.81
C PHE A 469 19.98 -20.48 -23.77
N PHE A 470 20.07 -20.91 -22.51
CA PHE A 470 19.25 -20.30 -21.45
C PHE A 470 19.57 -18.81 -21.21
N ALA A 471 20.85 -18.43 -21.21
CA ALA A 471 21.26 -17.06 -21.03
C ALA A 471 20.73 -16.16 -22.17
N THR A 472 20.87 -16.59 -23.41
CA THR A 472 20.41 -15.85 -24.57
C THR A 472 18.88 -15.68 -24.56
N VAL A 473 18.13 -16.77 -24.35
CA VAL A 473 16.67 -16.76 -24.27
C VAL A 473 16.21 -15.81 -23.16
N ARG A 474 16.77 -15.92 -21.94
CA ARG A 474 16.36 -15.11 -20.80
C ARG A 474 16.68 -13.63 -20.94
N ILE A 475 17.85 -13.28 -21.51
CA ILE A 475 18.19 -11.88 -21.76
C ILE A 475 17.23 -11.29 -22.80
N THR A 476 16.94 -12.02 -23.88
CA THR A 476 15.98 -11.60 -24.89
C THR A 476 14.59 -11.39 -24.30
N ASP A 477 14.09 -12.36 -23.54
CA ASP A 477 12.77 -12.29 -22.88
C ASP A 477 12.63 -11.08 -21.96
N ILE A 478 13.67 -10.76 -21.19
CA ILE A 478 13.65 -9.65 -20.27
C ILE A 478 13.70 -8.32 -21.00
N VAL A 479 14.56 -8.20 -22.01
CA VAL A 479 14.68 -6.97 -22.80
C VAL A 479 13.37 -6.71 -23.53
N VAL A 480 12.86 -7.68 -24.27
CA VAL A 480 11.62 -7.55 -25.05
C VAL A 480 10.43 -7.31 -24.11
N GLY A 481 10.26 -8.12 -23.05
CA GLY A 481 9.16 -7.98 -22.10
C GLY A 481 9.20 -6.63 -21.34
N SER A 482 10.40 -6.18 -20.94
CA SER A 482 10.57 -4.88 -20.29
C SER A 482 10.29 -3.72 -21.23
N MET A 483 10.69 -3.80 -22.49
CA MET A 483 10.38 -2.80 -23.51
C MET A 483 8.87 -2.71 -23.76
N ILE A 484 8.18 -3.84 -23.94
CA ILE A 484 6.72 -3.86 -24.14
C ILE A 484 6.01 -3.26 -22.92
N GLY A 485 6.42 -3.66 -21.70
CA GLY A 485 5.83 -3.13 -20.46
C GLY A 485 6.04 -1.63 -20.31
N LEU A 486 7.24 -1.13 -20.61
CA LEU A 486 7.58 0.29 -20.52
C LEU A 486 6.82 1.11 -21.60
N LEU A 487 6.90 0.69 -22.85
CA LEU A 487 6.23 1.36 -23.98
C LEU A 487 4.71 1.32 -23.81
N GLY A 488 4.14 0.18 -23.44
CA GLY A 488 2.72 0.05 -23.17
C GLY A 488 2.25 0.97 -22.03
N SER A 489 3.04 1.07 -20.96
CA SER A 489 2.75 2.00 -19.84
C SER A 489 2.84 3.46 -20.26
N LEU A 490 3.72 3.81 -21.20
CA LEU A 490 3.85 5.16 -21.75
C LEU A 490 2.71 5.51 -22.72
N LEU A 491 2.38 4.60 -23.64
CA LEU A 491 1.42 4.87 -24.73
C LEU A 491 -0.04 4.84 -24.25
N ILE A 492 -0.40 3.86 -23.43
CA ILE A 492 -1.78 3.68 -22.96
C ILE A 492 -2.08 4.55 -21.73
N GLY A 493 -1.05 5.07 -21.03
CA GLY A 493 -1.17 5.89 -19.84
C GLY A 493 -1.09 7.40 -20.04
N SER A 494 -1.27 7.92 -21.27
CA SER A 494 -0.88 9.27 -21.71
C SER A 494 -1.69 10.45 -21.16
N ARG A 495 -2.74 10.27 -20.35
CA ARG A 495 -3.22 11.37 -19.52
C ARG A 495 -2.27 11.52 -18.35
N SER A 496 -1.44 12.55 -18.39
CA SER A 496 -0.54 12.92 -17.32
C SER A 496 -1.30 12.94 -16.00
N ALA A 497 -0.82 12.21 -14.99
CA ALA A 497 -1.43 12.24 -13.65
C ALA A 497 -1.50 13.68 -13.14
N SER A 498 -0.48 14.50 -13.48
CA SER A 498 -0.43 15.93 -13.14
C SER A 498 -1.58 16.73 -13.76
N SER A 499 -2.14 16.34 -14.91
CA SER A 499 -3.28 17.03 -15.53
C SER A 499 -4.63 16.72 -14.83
N LEU A 500 -4.71 15.62 -14.13
CA LEU A 500 -5.92 15.20 -13.39
C LEU A 500 -5.99 15.81 -11.98
N LEU A 501 -4.87 16.31 -11.44
CA LEU A 501 -4.79 16.77 -10.06
C LEU A 501 -5.79 17.88 -9.74
N ASN A 502 -5.88 18.91 -10.58
CA ASN A 502 -6.77 20.03 -10.36
C ASN A 502 -8.23 19.58 -10.25
N HIS A 503 -8.66 18.73 -11.17
CA HIS A 503 -10.01 18.16 -11.18
C HIS A 503 -10.27 17.29 -9.93
N LEU A 504 -9.31 16.47 -9.52
CA LEU A 504 -9.46 15.62 -8.34
C LEU A 504 -9.43 16.42 -7.03
N MET A 505 -8.62 17.47 -6.93
CA MET A 505 -8.67 18.40 -5.79
C MET A 505 -10.06 19.04 -5.66
N ALA A 506 -10.58 19.58 -6.77
CA ALA A 506 -11.92 20.18 -6.79
C ALA A 506 -13.03 19.18 -6.39
N LYS A 507 -12.96 17.95 -6.95
CA LYS A 507 -13.92 16.89 -6.65
C LYS A 507 -13.85 16.46 -5.17
N THR A 508 -12.65 16.40 -4.59
CA THR A 508 -12.44 16.02 -3.19
C THR A 508 -12.97 17.13 -2.27
N ILE A 509 -12.65 18.40 -2.55
CA ILE A 509 -13.14 19.55 -1.79
C ILE A 509 -14.69 19.59 -1.78
N ARG A 510 -15.34 19.39 -2.93
CA ARG A 510 -16.80 19.32 -3.01
C ARG A 510 -17.37 18.18 -2.16
N SER A 511 -16.76 17.01 -2.20
CA SER A 511 -17.23 15.86 -1.40
C SER A 511 -17.02 16.07 0.10
N GLN A 512 -16.00 16.84 0.51
CA GLN A 512 -15.81 17.24 1.90
C GLN A 512 -16.91 18.22 2.36
N GLY A 513 -17.26 19.21 1.52
CA GLY A 513 -18.37 20.11 1.80
C GLY A 513 -19.71 19.39 1.93
N GLN A 514 -19.99 18.43 1.03
CA GLN A 514 -21.20 17.61 1.10
C GLN A 514 -21.25 16.77 2.38
N PHE A 515 -20.12 16.16 2.77
CA PHE A 515 -20.05 15.38 3.99
C PHE A 515 -20.18 16.24 5.25
N LEU A 516 -19.58 17.45 5.26
CA LEU A 516 -19.72 18.40 6.36
C LEU A 516 -21.20 18.77 6.58
N LEU A 517 -21.95 18.99 5.50
CA LEU A 517 -23.40 19.25 5.60
C LEU A 517 -24.13 18.11 6.31
N VAL A 518 -23.88 16.86 5.89
CA VAL A 518 -24.54 15.69 6.50
C VAL A 518 -24.15 15.58 7.97
N ALA A 519 -22.88 15.85 8.32
CA ALA A 519 -22.38 15.70 9.67
C ALA A 519 -22.92 16.74 10.67
N PHE A 520 -23.26 17.96 10.20
CA PHE A 520 -23.64 19.10 11.06
C PHE A 520 -25.06 19.64 10.80
N SER A 521 -25.91 18.92 10.02
CA SER A 521 -27.28 19.34 9.69
C SER A 521 -28.34 18.96 10.72
N GLY A 522 -27.99 18.30 11.82
CA GLY A 522 -28.94 17.96 12.90
C GLY A 522 -29.91 16.82 12.59
N HIS A 523 -29.65 16.00 11.57
CA HIS A 523 -30.44 14.79 11.29
C HIS A 523 -30.04 13.66 12.25
N ASP A 524 -30.93 13.32 13.17
CA ASP A 524 -30.70 12.50 14.39
C ASP A 524 -30.37 11.01 14.23
N ASN A 525 -29.86 10.55 13.11
CA ASN A 525 -29.46 9.15 12.96
C ASN A 525 -27.95 8.98 12.88
N GLU A 526 -27.27 8.88 14.03
CA GLU A 526 -25.81 8.66 14.12
C GLU A 526 -25.33 7.46 13.29
N LEU A 527 -26.05 6.34 13.32
CA LEU A 527 -25.75 5.15 12.51
C LEU A 527 -25.88 5.40 11.00
N ALA A 528 -26.76 6.31 10.57
CA ALA A 528 -26.94 6.65 9.17
C ALA A 528 -25.83 7.54 8.60
N ILE A 529 -25.18 8.38 9.43
CA ILE A 529 -24.10 9.28 9.01
C ILE A 529 -22.81 8.47 8.75
N ASP A 530 -22.50 7.51 9.60
CA ASP A 530 -21.32 6.64 9.46
C ASP A 530 -21.36 5.79 8.19
N GLU A 531 -22.53 5.40 7.73
CA GLU A 531 -22.77 4.64 6.51
C GLU A 531 -23.13 5.52 5.30
N SER A 532 -23.10 6.86 5.45
CA SER A 532 -23.56 7.77 4.42
C SER A 532 -22.76 7.64 3.10
N SER A 533 -23.48 7.82 2.01
CA SER A 533 -22.91 7.83 0.65
C SER A 533 -21.89 8.98 0.50
N GLU A 534 -22.10 10.09 1.20
CA GLU A 534 -21.27 11.29 1.19
C GLU A 534 -19.91 11.04 1.87
N ARG A 535 -19.90 10.35 3.01
CA ARG A 535 -18.66 9.89 3.67
C ARG A 535 -17.85 8.98 2.75
N ASN A 536 -18.52 7.98 2.16
CA ASN A 536 -17.87 7.02 1.26
C ASN A 536 -17.30 7.72 0.00
N LYS A 537 -18.02 8.70 -0.57
CA LYS A 537 -17.55 9.52 -1.70
C LYS A 537 -16.34 10.36 -1.31
N MET A 538 -16.38 11.03 -0.14
CA MET A 538 -15.26 11.81 0.37
C MET A 538 -14.01 10.95 0.52
N GLN A 539 -14.11 9.81 1.19
CA GLN A 539 -12.98 8.89 1.39
C GLN A 539 -12.43 8.36 0.06
N THR A 540 -13.30 7.99 -0.89
CA THR A 540 -12.89 7.51 -2.21
C THR A 540 -12.18 8.58 -3.01
N ASN A 541 -12.71 9.81 -3.03
CA ASN A 541 -12.09 10.94 -3.74
C ASN A 541 -10.73 11.29 -3.15
N MET A 542 -10.59 11.25 -1.82
CA MET A 542 -9.33 11.49 -1.13
C MET A 542 -8.26 10.46 -1.49
N VAL A 543 -8.62 9.17 -1.49
CA VAL A 543 -7.70 8.10 -1.90
C VAL A 543 -7.29 8.26 -3.37
N ASN A 544 -8.22 8.62 -4.25
CA ASN A 544 -7.93 8.87 -5.67
C ASN A 544 -7.00 10.06 -5.84
N LEU A 545 -7.22 11.17 -5.11
CA LEU A 545 -6.36 12.36 -5.14
C LEU A 545 -4.93 12.01 -4.74
N LEU A 546 -4.73 11.34 -3.59
CA LEU A 546 -3.41 10.95 -3.10
C LEU A 546 -2.71 9.96 -4.05
N THR A 547 -3.46 9.01 -4.63
CA THR A 547 -2.93 8.06 -5.62
C THR A 547 -2.41 8.77 -6.86
N VAL A 548 -3.18 9.73 -7.39
CA VAL A 548 -2.79 10.50 -8.57
C VAL A 548 -1.66 11.47 -8.27
N TYR A 549 -1.64 12.10 -7.10
CA TYR A 549 -0.52 12.95 -6.68
C TYR A 549 0.80 12.17 -6.60
N ASN A 550 0.78 11.00 -5.97
CA ASN A 550 1.95 10.12 -5.91
C ASN A 550 2.38 9.64 -7.30
N ALA A 551 1.42 9.36 -8.19
CA ALA A 551 1.72 9.04 -9.59
C ALA A 551 2.35 10.22 -10.34
N ALA A 552 1.84 11.44 -10.14
CA ALA A 552 2.39 12.67 -10.73
C ALA A 552 3.81 12.96 -10.25
N LEU A 553 4.11 12.72 -8.97
CA LEU A 553 5.48 12.79 -8.44
C LEU A 553 6.44 11.81 -9.13
N GLY A 554 5.94 10.71 -9.64
CA GLY A 554 6.68 9.70 -10.38
C GLY A 554 6.75 9.91 -11.90
N GLU A 555 6.25 11.01 -12.46
CA GLU A 555 6.35 11.31 -13.91
C GLU A 555 7.77 11.76 -14.30
N ILE A 556 8.28 11.29 -15.44
CA ILE A 556 9.63 11.64 -15.92
C ILE A 556 9.70 13.11 -16.34
N PHE A 557 8.65 13.61 -17.03
CA PHE A 557 8.55 14.98 -17.50
C PHE A 557 7.59 15.78 -16.63
N LYS A 558 7.98 16.03 -15.38
CA LYS A 558 7.16 16.76 -14.42
C LYS A 558 7.62 18.20 -14.25
N ASN A 559 6.67 19.08 -14.05
CA ASN A 559 6.97 20.38 -13.47
C ASN A 559 7.09 20.21 -11.94
N LYS A 560 8.30 19.95 -11.46
CA LYS A 560 8.59 19.67 -10.04
C LYS A 560 8.15 20.82 -9.14
N ALA A 561 8.44 22.05 -9.54
CA ALA A 561 8.07 23.26 -8.79
C ALA A 561 6.56 23.36 -8.59
N ARG A 562 5.78 23.08 -9.66
CA ARG A 562 4.31 23.06 -9.56
C ARG A 562 3.80 21.96 -8.62
N LEU A 563 4.35 20.75 -8.68
CA LEU A 563 3.92 19.66 -7.79
C LEU A 563 4.27 19.94 -6.33
N GLU A 564 5.43 20.56 -6.09
CA GLU A 564 5.84 21.01 -4.75
C GLU A 564 4.93 22.14 -4.23
N SER A 565 4.49 23.07 -5.08
CA SER A 565 3.56 24.13 -4.70
C SER A 565 2.13 23.64 -4.41
N LEU A 566 1.73 22.47 -4.97
CA LEU A 566 0.44 21.84 -4.69
C LEU A 566 0.43 21.04 -3.38
N TRP A 567 1.60 20.70 -2.83
CA TRP A 567 1.67 19.90 -1.61
C TRP A 567 0.91 20.49 -0.41
N PRO A 568 1.03 21.79 -0.08
CA PRO A 568 0.25 22.37 1.00
C PRO A 568 -1.27 22.23 0.81
N VAL A 569 -1.77 22.37 -0.44
CA VAL A 569 -3.19 22.21 -0.75
C VAL A 569 -3.65 20.78 -0.49
N ILE A 570 -2.89 19.80 -0.99
CA ILE A 570 -3.20 18.37 -0.83
C ILE A 570 -3.15 17.97 0.64
N PHE A 571 -2.16 18.48 1.36
CA PHE A 571 -2.02 18.26 2.79
C PHE A 571 -3.24 18.80 3.57
N SER A 572 -3.68 20.06 3.31
CA SER A 572 -4.86 20.61 3.97
C SER A 572 -6.14 19.85 3.61
N ILE A 573 -6.30 19.40 2.36
CA ILE A 573 -7.43 18.54 1.97
C ILE A 573 -7.41 17.22 2.77
N GLU A 574 -6.24 16.60 2.96
CA GLU A 574 -6.10 15.36 3.73
C GLU A 574 -6.43 15.58 5.21
N GLN A 575 -5.91 16.65 5.82
CA GLN A 575 -6.17 16.99 7.22
C GLN A 575 -7.65 17.31 7.46
N LEU A 576 -8.26 18.10 6.59
CA LEU A 576 -9.68 18.44 6.68
C LEU A 576 -10.55 17.17 6.61
N GLY A 577 -10.27 16.27 5.67
CA GLY A 577 -10.97 14.99 5.58
C GLY A 577 -10.82 14.12 6.82
N TYR A 578 -9.64 14.15 7.45
CA TYR A 578 -9.41 13.47 8.71
C TYR A 578 -10.25 14.09 9.85
N TYR A 579 -10.26 15.43 10.00
CA TYR A 579 -11.02 16.09 11.07
C TYR A 579 -12.53 15.91 10.91
N LEU A 580 -13.04 15.98 9.69
CA LEU A 580 -14.44 15.69 9.39
C LEU A 580 -14.82 14.24 9.75
N ASN A 581 -13.93 13.29 9.51
CA ASN A 581 -14.19 11.90 9.88
C ASN A 581 -14.06 11.68 11.41
N ALA A 582 -13.12 12.36 12.05
CA ALA A 582 -12.90 12.28 13.49
C ALA A 582 -14.05 12.94 14.29
N SER A 583 -14.71 13.97 13.74
CA SER A 583 -15.85 14.62 14.40
C SER A 583 -17.03 13.67 14.63
N LEU A 584 -17.13 12.57 13.87
CA LEU A 584 -18.17 11.54 14.08
C LEU A 584 -17.98 10.75 15.39
N LYS A 585 -16.80 10.79 15.99
CA LYS A 585 -16.53 10.09 17.27
C LYS A 585 -17.07 10.82 18.49
N PHE A 586 -17.52 12.06 18.31
CA PHE A 586 -18.15 12.86 19.37
C PHE A 586 -19.67 12.78 19.23
N SER A 587 -20.35 12.34 20.30
CA SER A 587 -21.82 12.23 20.34
C SER A 587 -22.52 13.59 20.36
N ASP A 588 -21.85 14.61 20.90
CA ASP A 588 -22.41 15.96 21.10
C ASP A 588 -21.91 16.92 20.03
N ARG A 589 -22.42 16.77 18.80
CA ARG A 589 -22.07 17.65 17.68
C ARG A 589 -22.97 18.88 17.66
N SER A 590 -22.36 20.07 17.52
CA SER A 590 -23.11 21.30 17.29
C SER A 590 -23.91 21.24 15.99
N VAL A 591 -25.17 21.59 16.03
CA VAL A 591 -26.02 21.72 14.83
C VAL A 591 -25.86 23.12 14.29
N LEU A 592 -25.42 23.25 13.04
CA LEU A 592 -25.25 24.52 12.36
C LEU A 592 -26.58 24.98 11.77
N SER A 593 -26.80 26.31 11.79
CA SER A 593 -27.96 26.91 11.14
C SER A 593 -27.90 26.78 9.62
N GLU A 594 -29.05 26.82 8.95
CA GLU A 594 -29.12 26.75 7.48
C GLU A 594 -28.28 27.86 6.82
N ARG A 595 -28.18 29.04 7.44
CA ARG A 595 -27.35 30.15 6.93
C ARG A 595 -25.86 29.82 6.99
N GLU A 596 -25.39 29.24 8.09
CA GLU A 596 -23.98 28.84 8.27
C GLU A 596 -23.61 27.69 7.31
N LEU A 597 -24.52 26.72 7.16
CA LEU A 597 -24.36 25.62 6.21
C LEU A 597 -24.29 26.12 4.76
N ALA A 598 -25.16 27.05 4.38
CA ALA A 598 -25.13 27.66 3.04
C ALA A 598 -23.84 28.47 2.81
N GLN A 599 -23.36 29.19 3.81
CA GLN A 599 -22.11 29.93 3.75
C GLN A 599 -20.91 28.97 3.61
N LEU A 600 -20.87 27.88 4.36
CA LEU A 600 -19.83 26.86 4.24
C LEU A 600 -19.84 26.22 2.85
N LEU A 601 -21.01 25.86 2.31
CA LEU A 601 -21.11 25.33 0.94
C LEU A 601 -20.55 26.30 -0.10
N TYR A 602 -20.85 27.58 0.03
CA TYR A 602 -20.32 28.63 -0.85
C TYR A 602 -18.79 28.70 -0.75
N VAL A 603 -18.22 28.58 0.46
CA VAL A 603 -16.77 28.54 0.69
C VAL A 603 -16.17 27.33 -0.01
N PHE A 604 -16.74 26.12 0.20
CA PHE A 604 -16.25 24.89 -0.42
C PHE A 604 -16.32 24.93 -1.95
N GLU A 605 -17.42 25.41 -2.52
CA GLU A 605 -17.55 25.52 -3.99
C GLU A 605 -16.56 26.55 -4.55
N THR A 606 -16.34 27.68 -3.87
CA THR A 606 -15.35 28.68 -4.28
C THR A 606 -13.92 28.09 -4.27
N MET A 607 -13.56 27.32 -3.23
CA MET A 607 -12.30 26.61 -3.16
C MET A 607 -12.17 25.55 -4.27
N ALA A 608 -13.24 24.79 -4.53
CA ALA A 608 -13.25 23.78 -5.59
C ALA A 608 -13.06 24.39 -6.98
N ILE A 609 -13.72 25.50 -7.28
CA ILE A 609 -13.53 26.22 -8.54
C ILE A 609 -12.12 26.77 -8.68
N ALA A 610 -11.53 27.30 -7.62
CA ALA A 610 -10.14 27.77 -7.62
C ALA A 610 -9.16 26.63 -7.88
N ALA A 611 -9.35 25.47 -7.24
CA ALA A 611 -8.54 24.27 -7.44
C ALA A 611 -8.63 23.73 -8.88
N ASP A 612 -9.86 23.66 -9.44
CA ASP A 612 -10.08 23.16 -10.81
C ASP A 612 -9.43 24.05 -11.86
N LYS A 613 -9.61 25.37 -11.74
CA LYS A 613 -9.10 26.35 -12.69
C LYS A 613 -7.64 26.74 -12.45
N GLY A 614 -7.04 26.36 -11.34
CA GLY A 614 -5.68 26.75 -10.94
C GLY A 614 -5.54 28.29 -10.80
N ARG A 615 -6.59 28.97 -10.34
CA ARG A 615 -6.61 30.42 -10.16
C ARG A 615 -6.47 30.80 -8.68
N PRO A 616 -5.87 31.95 -8.36
CA PRO A 616 -5.77 32.39 -6.97
C PRO A 616 -7.17 32.61 -6.38
N LEU A 617 -7.34 32.17 -5.15
CA LEU A 617 -8.59 32.24 -4.40
C LEU A 617 -8.72 33.59 -3.69
N THR A 618 -9.90 34.21 -3.75
CA THR A 618 -10.26 35.29 -2.84
C THR A 618 -10.77 34.69 -1.53
N ASN A 619 -10.14 35.01 -0.40
CA ASN A 619 -10.53 34.49 0.90
C ASN A 619 -12.00 34.84 1.20
N LYS A 620 -12.73 33.82 1.65
CA LYS A 620 -14.12 33.93 2.11
C LYS A 620 -14.18 33.76 3.61
N GLU A 621 -15.09 34.45 4.24
CA GLU A 621 -15.34 34.31 5.65
C GLU A 621 -15.89 32.91 5.95
N VAL A 622 -15.29 32.23 6.94
CA VAL A 622 -15.70 30.89 7.39
C VAL A 622 -16.42 31.07 8.73
N PRO A 623 -17.70 30.66 8.85
CA PRO A 623 -18.43 30.74 10.10
C PRO A 623 -17.74 29.95 11.22
N GLU A 624 -18.00 30.33 12.45
CA GLU A 624 -17.56 29.54 13.60
C GLU A 624 -18.32 28.21 13.66
N ILE A 625 -17.61 27.14 13.99
CA ILE A 625 -18.18 25.82 14.23
C ILE A 625 -17.89 25.51 15.69
N GLU A 626 -18.91 25.68 16.53
CA GLU A 626 -18.79 25.53 17.97
C GLU A 626 -18.27 24.13 18.33
N GLY A 627 -17.22 24.07 19.15
CA GLY A 627 -16.54 22.81 19.52
C GLY A 627 -15.62 22.24 18.44
N TYR A 628 -15.55 22.81 17.22
CA TYR A 628 -14.77 22.31 16.10
C TYR A 628 -13.92 23.39 15.41
N SER A 629 -13.23 24.19 16.19
CA SER A 629 -12.37 25.28 15.69
C SER A 629 -11.29 24.80 14.74
N LYS A 630 -10.85 23.53 14.88
CA LYS A 630 -9.88 22.86 14.01
C LYS A 630 -10.38 22.70 12.57
N ILE A 631 -11.64 22.32 12.38
CA ILE A 631 -12.26 22.21 11.05
C ILE A 631 -12.27 23.59 10.40
N ARG A 632 -12.70 24.60 11.13
CA ARG A 632 -12.68 25.99 10.65
C ARG A 632 -11.27 26.45 10.28
N HIS A 633 -10.29 26.16 11.12
CA HIS A 633 -8.89 26.55 10.89
C HIS A 633 -8.30 25.89 9.66
N GLU A 634 -8.56 24.60 9.44
CA GLU A 634 -8.07 23.86 8.26
C GLU A 634 -8.76 24.35 6.97
N ILE A 635 -10.03 24.78 7.02
CA ILE A 635 -10.69 25.42 5.88
C ILE A 635 -9.98 26.74 5.54
N LEU A 636 -9.60 27.54 6.55
CA LEU A 636 -8.84 28.78 6.35
C LEU A 636 -7.43 28.51 5.79
N ASP A 637 -6.75 27.47 6.28
CA ASP A 637 -5.43 27.09 5.78
C ASP A 637 -5.50 26.55 4.34
N LEU A 638 -6.54 25.81 4.00
CA LEU A 638 -6.79 25.37 2.63
C LEU A 638 -7.03 26.57 1.69
N GLN A 639 -7.78 27.59 2.14
CA GLN A 639 -7.96 28.83 1.36
C GLN A 639 -6.62 29.53 1.11
N LYS A 640 -5.76 29.64 2.14
CA LYS A 640 -4.41 30.24 2.00
C LYS A 640 -3.55 29.44 1.03
N ALA A 641 -3.53 28.09 1.17
CA ALA A 641 -2.74 27.23 0.32
C ALA A 641 -3.15 27.32 -1.17
N LEU A 642 -4.47 27.39 -1.44
CA LEU A 642 -5.02 27.57 -2.80
C LEU A 642 -4.66 28.94 -3.39
N ARG A 643 -4.62 29.99 -2.59
CA ARG A 643 -4.17 31.32 -3.02
C ARG A 643 -2.72 31.29 -3.49
N PHE A 644 -1.79 30.78 -2.66
CA PHE A 644 -0.38 30.73 -2.99
C PHE A 644 -0.07 29.81 -4.19
N SER A 645 -0.78 28.67 -4.30
CA SER A 645 -0.61 27.77 -5.45
C SER A 645 -1.07 28.40 -6.76
N GLY A 646 -2.11 29.23 -6.73
CA GLY A 646 -2.60 29.97 -7.89
C GLY A 646 -1.67 31.11 -8.33
N GLU A 647 -1.01 31.80 -7.39
CA GLU A 647 -0.01 32.84 -7.68
C GLU A 647 1.28 32.26 -8.27
N ALA A 648 1.67 31.04 -7.91
CA ALA A 648 2.87 30.37 -8.46
C ALA A 648 2.67 29.83 -9.89
N THR A 649 1.44 29.78 -10.39
CA THR A 649 1.09 29.25 -11.74
C THR A 649 0.71 30.34 -12.74
N GLY A 650 0.48 31.58 -12.32
CA GLY A 650 0.23 32.74 -13.17
C GLY A 650 1.50 33.55 -13.42
#